data_02817759101e48674091fd3cba696d52
#
_entry.id   02817759101e48674091fd3cba696d52
#
_cell.length_a   1.000
_cell.length_b   1.000
_cell.length_c   1.000
_cell.angle_alpha   90.00
_cell.angle_beta   90.00
_cell.angle_gamma   90.00
#
_symmetry.space_group_name_H-M   'P 1'
#
loop_
_entity.id
_entity.type
_entity.pdbx_description
1 polymer ?
#
loop_
_entity_poly.entity_id
_entity_poly.type
_entity_poly.pdbx_seq_one_letter_code
_entity_poly.pdbx_strand_id
1 'polypeptide(L)'
;MKRLRLYLMAAMTILNGGMMAASAAEYEVSSPNGKVKVMVTAEEAVRWSVTYDGLTVLMPSEIKISLQQAGKSLGLGKVGKVAKKQVKSSFENPFYRKSTVRDDYGQLLMYTNQKMTIEVRAYDDGAAYRLISGHTKPTLVKDELAEFCFEADYQAFVPYVNDNRSGERYCYSFESYYDEQPLSAMFTDSLAITPLAVCLPDGVKAIVMDAGVENYPGMMVRSEKLKVKGEKYKVKGEKLRAVFAPYPLEQEIGGYDRLNLVPTKRADYIAKLNGRQALPWRVVVITERDADILNCDMAQRLAPACRIADTSWIRPGKVAWDWWNNTNISGVNFTSGMNTNTYLYYIDFAAKNHLEYIIIDEGWSGKESLMSELNPEIDLKRLIAYGLEKGVGIILWSSWRNLIGSDPLGGNAVSDQVMKHYADMGIKGFKVDFFDRDDQQVIASAYQLAACAARHHLVLDYHGLKPFGIQRAYPNIFNFEGVKGLENSKWEPRVGDGPLHNQPRYDVTAPYLRMLAGPMDYTPGAMSNAMKDSFFGNNDHPMSQGTRVHQMAMYTTFEAPLQMLADSPTKYMQNQECTDFIAQIPTTFDETITLDGQLGEYTLIARRKGTTWYVAAMTDWTPRDLNVDLSFLGPGQYQADIFADGVNAAKEATDYQHIRQSVSSTDRLAIHLSSGGGWTAIIRANR
;
A
#
# COMPACT_ATOMS: atom_id res chain seq x y z
N MET A 1 64.28 5.82 -70.51
CA MET A 1 63.41 6.91 -70.90
C MET A 1 62.34 7.05 -69.76
N LYS A 2 62.09 8.24 -69.39
CA LYS A 2 61.10 8.81 -68.48
C LYS A 2 61.56 9.02 -67.06
N ARG A 3 61.68 10.30 -66.75
CA ARG A 3 62.19 10.95 -65.56
C ARG A 3 61.13 10.95 -64.42
N LEU A 4 61.58 10.65 -63.26
CA LEU A 4 60.84 10.80 -61.99
C LEU A 4 61.08 12.23 -61.47
N ARG A 5 59.99 13.00 -61.21
CA ARG A 5 60.07 14.30 -60.52
C ARG A 5 59.57 14.13 -59.09
N LEU A 6 60.49 14.38 -58.16
CA LEU A 6 60.15 14.58 -56.76
C LEU A 6 59.48 15.93 -56.52
N TYR A 7 58.34 15.98 -55.79
CA TYR A 7 57.81 17.18 -55.16
C TYR A 7 57.88 17.00 -53.65
N LEU A 8 58.70 17.82 -52.97
CA LEU A 8 58.61 18.04 -51.55
C LEU A 8 57.33 18.88 -51.26
N MET A 9 56.44 18.38 -50.39
CA MET A 9 55.43 19.16 -49.73
C MET A 9 55.75 19.23 -48.25
N ALA A 10 56.01 20.46 -47.78
CA ALA A 10 56.13 20.78 -46.34
C ALA A 10 54.79 20.64 -45.68
N ALA A 11 54.69 19.78 -44.68
CA ALA A 11 53.50 19.66 -43.81
C ALA A 11 53.57 20.71 -42.72
N MET A 12 52.72 21.74 -42.83
CA MET A 12 52.35 22.63 -41.70
C MET A 12 51.44 21.85 -40.71
N THR A 13 51.98 21.51 -39.57
CA THR A 13 51.20 20.94 -38.46
C THR A 13 50.43 22.07 -37.78
N ILE A 14 49.14 22.22 -38.05
CA ILE A 14 48.23 23.01 -37.28
C ILE A 14 47.87 22.23 -36.03
N LEU A 15 48.36 22.58 -34.85
CA LEU A 15 47.84 22.16 -33.58
C LEU A 15 46.44 22.74 -33.39
N ASN A 16 45.41 21.98 -33.76
CA ASN A 16 44.08 22.24 -33.27
C ASN A 16 44.00 21.68 -31.84
N GLY A 17 44.08 22.57 -30.85
CA GLY A 17 43.68 22.29 -29.49
C GLY A 17 42.17 22.02 -29.44
N GLY A 18 41.77 20.83 -29.77
CA GLY A 18 40.41 20.35 -29.49
C GLY A 18 40.26 20.25 -28.00
N MET A 19 39.45 21.12 -27.39
CA MET A 19 38.85 20.83 -26.08
C MET A 19 38.17 19.46 -26.21
N MET A 20 38.80 18.41 -25.69
CA MET A 20 38.08 17.17 -25.39
C MET A 20 37.02 17.53 -24.35
N ALA A 21 35.77 17.61 -24.76
CA ALA A 21 34.66 17.59 -23.83
C ALA A 21 34.86 16.31 -23.00
N ALA A 22 35.03 16.48 -21.67
CA ALA A 22 35.09 15.37 -20.75
C ALA A 22 33.80 14.55 -20.98
N SER A 23 33.93 13.28 -21.39
CA SER A 23 32.76 12.42 -21.56
C SER A 23 32.11 12.25 -20.19
N ALA A 24 30.79 12.41 -20.15
CA ALA A 24 29.99 12.15 -18.95
C ALA A 24 30.40 10.82 -18.30
N ALA A 25 30.59 10.80 -16.98
CA ALA A 25 30.77 9.54 -16.30
C ALA A 25 29.42 8.82 -16.23
N GLU A 26 29.26 7.79 -17.06
CA GLU A 26 28.04 6.98 -17.16
C GLU A 26 28.23 5.64 -16.47
N TYR A 27 27.21 5.24 -15.69
CA TYR A 27 27.22 4.02 -14.93
C TYR A 27 25.93 3.26 -15.16
N GLU A 28 26.02 2.08 -15.76
CA GLU A 28 24.85 1.21 -16.03
C GLU A 28 24.77 0.06 -15.03
N VAL A 29 23.55 -0.32 -14.64
CA VAL A 29 23.25 -1.58 -13.97
C VAL A 29 22.00 -2.18 -14.59
N SER A 30 21.99 -3.52 -14.76
CA SER A 30 20.89 -4.26 -15.36
C SER A 30 20.27 -5.25 -14.39
N SER A 31 18.99 -5.53 -14.58
CA SER A 31 18.28 -6.61 -13.90
C SER A 31 18.86 -7.99 -14.23
N PRO A 32 18.52 -9.05 -13.45
CA PRO A 32 18.98 -10.41 -13.72
C PRO A 32 18.65 -10.93 -15.12
N ASN A 33 17.45 -10.60 -15.65
CA ASN A 33 17.03 -10.98 -17.00
C ASN A 33 17.54 -10.02 -18.10
N GLY A 34 18.18 -8.90 -17.73
CA GLY A 34 18.73 -7.90 -18.64
C GLY A 34 17.74 -6.96 -19.29
N LYS A 35 16.41 -7.10 -19.05
CA LYS A 35 15.39 -6.24 -19.65
C LYS A 35 15.36 -4.84 -19.05
N VAL A 36 15.43 -4.72 -17.71
CA VAL A 36 15.52 -3.43 -17.04
C VAL A 36 16.97 -2.97 -16.99
N LYS A 37 17.24 -1.78 -17.54
CA LYS A 37 18.56 -1.13 -17.46
C LYS A 37 18.41 0.24 -16.81
N VAL A 38 19.26 0.52 -15.85
CA VAL A 38 19.34 1.81 -15.18
C VAL A 38 20.68 2.45 -15.51
N MET A 39 20.63 3.61 -16.12
CA MET A 39 21.81 4.44 -16.39
C MET A 39 21.86 5.59 -15.40
N VAL A 40 23.00 5.82 -14.79
CA VAL A 40 23.24 7.00 -13.93
C VAL A 40 24.36 7.83 -14.52
N THR A 41 24.07 9.10 -14.80
CA THR A 41 25.05 10.10 -15.23
C THR A 41 25.43 10.98 -14.04
N ALA A 42 26.69 11.32 -13.89
CA ALA A 42 27.20 12.12 -12.78
C ALA A 42 28.23 13.13 -13.26
N GLU A 43 27.74 14.28 -13.75
CA GLU A 43 28.55 15.43 -14.17
C GLU A 43 28.29 16.63 -13.25
N GLU A 44 27.60 17.66 -13.76
CA GLU A 44 27.16 18.81 -12.97
C GLU A 44 25.99 18.46 -12.04
N ALA A 45 25.15 17.50 -12.47
CA ALA A 45 24.05 16.94 -11.70
C ALA A 45 24.04 15.42 -11.83
N VAL A 46 23.58 14.72 -10.80
CA VAL A 46 23.31 13.27 -10.85
C VAL A 46 21.93 13.07 -11.44
N ARG A 47 21.84 12.26 -12.51
CA ARG A 47 20.57 11.87 -13.12
C ARG A 47 20.52 10.38 -13.32
N TRP A 48 19.34 9.81 -13.15
CA TRP A 48 19.06 8.42 -13.49
C TRP A 48 18.05 8.33 -14.61
N SER A 49 18.18 7.34 -15.46
CA SER A 49 17.20 6.98 -16.49
C SER A 49 16.99 5.48 -16.47
N VAL A 50 15.82 5.05 -16.94
CA VAL A 50 15.41 3.64 -16.92
C VAL A 50 14.87 3.25 -18.27
N THR A 51 15.34 2.13 -18.80
CA THR A 51 14.78 1.49 -19.99
C THR A 51 14.30 0.08 -19.67
N TYR A 52 13.28 -0.37 -20.36
CA TYR A 52 12.73 -1.71 -20.27
C TYR A 52 12.63 -2.32 -21.68
N ASP A 53 13.40 -3.36 -21.96
CA ASP A 53 13.48 -4.03 -23.26
C ASP A 53 13.60 -3.05 -24.46
N GLY A 54 14.38 -1.97 -24.27
CA GLY A 54 14.58 -0.90 -25.24
C GLY A 54 13.58 0.26 -25.19
N LEU A 55 12.43 0.12 -24.52
CA LEU A 55 11.48 1.20 -24.29
C LEU A 55 12.02 2.16 -23.21
N THR A 56 11.94 3.48 -23.45
CA THR A 56 12.23 4.49 -22.43
C THR A 56 11.11 4.52 -21.38
N VAL A 57 11.43 4.13 -20.14
CA VAL A 57 10.52 4.20 -19.00
C VAL A 57 10.65 5.56 -18.30
N LEU A 58 11.88 5.95 -17.99
CA LEU A 58 12.21 7.26 -17.45
C LEU A 58 13.33 7.90 -18.25
N MET A 59 13.11 9.12 -18.68
CA MET A 59 14.16 9.99 -19.20
C MET A 59 15.13 10.41 -18.07
N PRO A 60 16.29 11.00 -18.38
CA PRO A 60 17.23 11.50 -17.35
C PRO A 60 16.52 12.40 -16.33
N SER A 61 16.37 11.88 -15.12
CA SER A 61 15.64 12.45 -13.99
C SER A 61 16.61 12.82 -12.87
N GLU A 62 16.57 14.05 -12.37
CA GLU A 62 17.58 14.57 -11.44
C GLU A 62 17.40 14.02 -10.04
N ILE A 63 18.55 13.67 -9.41
CA ILE A 63 18.68 13.27 -8.00
C ILE A 63 19.54 14.30 -7.30
N LYS A 64 18.98 14.96 -6.27
CA LYS A 64 19.72 15.94 -5.46
C LYS A 64 19.24 15.93 -4.03
N ILE A 65 20.14 16.22 -3.11
CA ILE A 65 19.81 16.45 -1.70
C ILE A 65 20.55 17.69 -1.20
N SER A 66 19.85 18.47 -0.40
CA SER A 66 20.41 19.64 0.27
C SER A 66 20.47 19.36 1.77
N LEU A 67 21.68 19.35 2.31
CA LEU A 67 21.95 19.04 3.71
C LEU A 67 22.54 20.26 4.43
N GLN A 68 22.30 20.32 5.74
CA GLN A 68 22.95 21.30 6.62
C GLN A 68 23.52 20.60 7.86
N GLN A 69 24.83 20.77 8.11
CA GLN A 69 25.49 20.23 9.28
C GLN A 69 26.37 21.32 9.93
N ALA A 70 26.13 21.64 11.19
CA ALA A 70 26.86 22.70 11.93
C ALA A 70 26.96 23.99 11.15
N GLY A 71 25.89 24.46 10.52
CA GLY A 71 25.81 25.69 9.72
C GLY A 71 26.41 25.58 8.31
N LYS A 72 27.03 24.46 7.93
CA LYS A 72 27.60 24.26 6.58
C LYS A 72 26.59 23.58 5.67
N SER A 73 26.43 24.07 4.46
CA SER A 73 25.65 23.44 3.39
C SER A 73 26.46 22.32 2.76
N LEU A 74 25.81 21.16 2.58
CA LEU A 74 26.35 19.95 1.96
C LEU A 74 25.34 19.45 0.91
N GLY A 75 25.80 18.54 0.04
CA GLY A 75 24.96 17.89 -0.97
C GLY A 75 25.42 16.47 -1.27
N LEU A 76 25.09 15.94 -2.43
CA LEU A 76 25.58 14.61 -2.85
C LEU A 76 27.10 14.58 -2.98
N GLY A 77 27.70 15.64 -3.50
CA GLY A 77 29.13 15.69 -3.83
C GLY A 77 29.46 14.97 -5.14
N LYS A 78 30.74 14.91 -5.48
CA LYS A 78 31.24 14.23 -6.69
C LYS A 78 31.41 12.74 -6.45
N VAL A 79 30.96 11.93 -7.41
CA VAL A 79 31.17 10.47 -7.43
C VAL A 79 32.65 10.18 -7.59
N GLY A 80 33.18 9.30 -6.73
CA GLY A 80 34.55 8.84 -6.77
C GLY A 80 34.63 7.33 -7.05
N LYS A 81 34.37 6.49 -6.05
CA LYS A 81 34.41 5.02 -6.18
C LYS A 81 33.03 4.49 -6.58
N VAL A 82 33.04 3.47 -7.44
CA VAL A 82 31.83 2.76 -7.87
C VAL A 82 32.02 1.27 -7.69
N ALA A 83 30.96 0.56 -7.27
CA ALA A 83 30.94 -0.90 -7.17
C ALA A 83 29.65 -1.45 -7.77
N LYS A 84 29.75 -2.55 -8.50
CA LYS A 84 28.60 -3.26 -9.11
C LYS A 84 28.62 -4.72 -8.69
N LYS A 85 27.44 -5.30 -8.52
CA LYS A 85 27.30 -6.76 -8.32
C LYS A 85 25.89 -7.22 -8.72
N GLN A 86 25.75 -8.51 -8.99
CA GLN A 86 24.47 -9.20 -9.03
C GLN A 86 24.22 -9.81 -7.64
N VAL A 87 22.99 -9.68 -7.17
CA VAL A 87 22.53 -10.26 -5.90
C VAL A 87 21.45 -11.29 -6.22
N LYS A 88 21.53 -12.43 -5.56
CA LYS A 88 20.56 -13.52 -5.64
C LYS A 88 20.22 -13.93 -4.21
N SER A 89 19.00 -13.68 -3.77
CA SER A 89 18.58 -13.95 -2.40
C SER A 89 17.06 -14.18 -2.31
N SER A 90 16.64 -14.66 -1.17
CA SER A 90 15.24 -14.78 -0.79
C SER A 90 15.08 -14.62 0.72
N PHE A 91 13.89 -14.37 1.18
CA PHE A 91 13.57 -14.33 2.59
C PHE A 91 12.17 -14.88 2.87
N GLU A 92 11.98 -15.43 4.06
CA GLU A 92 10.68 -15.90 4.54
C GLU A 92 9.81 -14.73 4.99
N ASN A 93 8.52 -14.81 4.66
CA ASN A 93 7.51 -13.84 5.08
C ASN A 93 6.14 -14.50 5.32
N PRO A 94 5.96 -15.18 6.47
CA PRO A 94 4.77 -15.99 6.76
C PRO A 94 3.48 -15.15 6.97
N PHE A 95 3.62 -13.84 7.12
CA PHE A 95 2.50 -12.91 7.36
C PHE A 95 2.08 -12.16 6.08
N TYR A 96 2.40 -12.71 4.93
CA TYR A 96 2.22 -12.10 3.63
C TYR A 96 1.38 -13.00 2.70
N ARG A 97 1.17 -12.57 1.48
CA ARG A 97 0.51 -13.34 0.40
C ARG A 97 1.43 -14.39 -0.27
N LYS A 98 2.67 -14.50 0.20
CA LYS A 98 3.68 -15.50 -0.18
C LYS A 98 4.53 -15.82 1.03
N SER A 99 4.76 -17.08 1.32
CA SER A 99 5.64 -17.49 2.43
C SER A 99 7.12 -17.20 2.16
N THR A 100 7.53 -17.17 0.88
CA THR A 100 8.90 -16.88 0.47
C THR A 100 8.90 -15.81 -0.63
N VAL A 101 9.74 -14.80 -0.46
CA VAL A 101 9.93 -13.71 -1.43
C VAL A 101 11.32 -13.76 -2.02
N ARG A 102 11.44 -13.80 -3.35
CA ARG A 102 12.72 -13.69 -4.07
C ARG A 102 13.16 -12.24 -4.12
N ASP A 103 14.47 -12.00 -3.89
CA ASP A 103 15.09 -10.68 -3.90
C ASP A 103 16.37 -10.70 -4.77
N ASP A 104 16.15 -10.90 -6.08
CA ASP A 104 17.21 -10.98 -7.08
C ASP A 104 17.31 -9.63 -7.83
N TYR A 105 18.49 -9.01 -7.87
CA TYR A 105 18.71 -7.70 -8.50
C TYR A 105 20.15 -7.43 -8.89
N GLY A 106 20.33 -6.53 -9.87
CA GLY A 106 21.58 -5.85 -10.12
C GLY A 106 21.77 -4.66 -9.18
N GLN A 107 22.91 -4.52 -8.56
CA GLN A 107 23.24 -3.42 -7.63
C GLN A 107 24.38 -2.55 -8.16
N LEU A 108 24.20 -1.23 -8.06
CA LEU A 108 25.20 -0.20 -8.29
C LEU A 108 25.34 0.65 -7.03
N LEU A 109 26.56 0.74 -6.47
CA LEU A 109 26.89 1.62 -5.35
C LEU A 109 27.88 2.69 -5.82
N MET A 110 27.53 3.97 -5.63
CA MET A 110 28.32 5.13 -6.03
C MET A 110 28.66 5.96 -4.78
N TYR A 111 29.91 5.94 -4.37
CA TYR A 111 30.42 6.64 -3.19
C TYR A 111 30.87 8.03 -3.56
N THR A 112 30.49 9.03 -2.81
CA THR A 112 30.82 10.43 -3.08
C THR A 112 31.83 11.01 -2.07
N ASN A 113 32.49 12.10 -2.46
CA ASN A 113 33.44 12.81 -1.61
C ASN A 113 32.78 13.56 -0.43
N GLN A 114 31.45 13.68 -0.41
CA GLN A 114 30.69 14.29 0.70
C GLN A 114 30.04 13.23 1.62
N LYS A 115 30.61 12.01 1.69
CA LYS A 115 30.12 10.91 2.54
C LYS A 115 28.68 10.50 2.25
N MET A 116 28.20 10.74 1.04
CA MET A 116 26.95 10.18 0.56
C MET A 116 27.23 8.97 -0.31
N THR A 117 26.31 8.03 -0.31
CA THR A 117 26.30 6.91 -1.24
C THR A 117 24.98 6.89 -1.97
N ILE A 118 25.02 6.71 -3.29
CA ILE A 118 23.83 6.46 -4.10
C ILE A 118 23.79 4.95 -4.32
N GLU A 119 22.75 4.28 -3.86
CA GLU A 119 22.49 2.86 -4.13
C GLU A 119 21.38 2.76 -5.16
N VAL A 120 21.64 2.05 -6.26
CA VAL A 120 20.68 1.75 -7.32
C VAL A 120 20.49 0.25 -7.40
N ARG A 121 19.25 -0.20 -7.57
CA ARG A 121 18.87 -1.58 -7.82
C ARG A 121 18.02 -1.69 -9.07
N ALA A 122 18.35 -2.65 -9.92
CA ALA A 122 17.56 -3.05 -11.09
C ALA A 122 16.99 -4.45 -10.86
N TYR A 123 15.68 -4.56 -10.77
CA TYR A 123 14.90 -5.79 -10.67
C TYR A 123 14.29 -6.13 -12.02
N ASP A 124 13.83 -7.37 -12.21
CA ASP A 124 13.15 -7.78 -13.44
C ASP A 124 11.82 -7.05 -13.67
N ASP A 125 11.21 -6.55 -12.60
CA ASP A 125 9.93 -5.84 -12.54
C ASP A 125 10.05 -4.38 -12.08
N GLY A 126 11.24 -3.75 -12.19
CA GLY A 126 11.40 -2.33 -11.87
C GLY A 126 12.80 -1.91 -11.44
N ALA A 127 12.91 -0.65 -11.07
CA ALA A 127 14.15 -0.04 -10.62
C ALA A 127 13.92 0.83 -9.38
N ALA A 128 14.96 0.95 -8.57
CA ALA A 128 14.91 1.79 -7.38
C ALA A 128 16.28 2.42 -7.11
N TYR A 129 16.27 3.64 -6.55
CA TYR A 129 17.46 4.21 -5.93
C TYR A 129 17.16 4.72 -4.53
N ARG A 130 18.19 4.79 -3.70
CA ARG A 130 18.17 5.52 -2.44
C ARG A 130 19.49 6.23 -2.18
N LEU A 131 19.42 7.20 -1.28
CA LEU A 131 20.59 7.91 -0.76
C LEU A 131 20.94 7.34 0.62
N ILE A 132 22.24 7.18 0.89
CA ILE A 132 22.73 6.73 2.19
C ILE A 132 23.66 7.80 2.72
N SER A 133 23.29 8.38 3.87
CA SER A 133 24.13 9.33 4.59
C SER A 133 25.17 8.60 5.44
N GLY A 134 26.45 8.86 5.18
CA GLY A 134 27.57 8.41 5.99
C GLY A 134 27.96 9.41 7.10
N HIS A 135 27.22 10.50 7.27
CA HIS A 135 27.46 11.50 8.31
C HIS A 135 27.19 10.93 9.70
N THR A 136 28.11 11.13 10.64
CA THR A 136 27.99 10.62 12.02
C THR A 136 27.46 11.67 13.02
N LYS A 137 27.42 12.93 12.61
CA LYS A 137 26.89 14.05 13.40
C LYS A 137 25.46 14.38 12.96
N PRO A 138 24.63 14.97 13.84
CA PRO A 138 23.31 15.43 13.45
C PRO A 138 23.35 16.31 12.20
N THR A 139 22.47 15.99 11.25
CA THR A 139 22.42 16.65 9.94
C THR A 139 20.95 16.90 9.58
N LEU A 140 20.65 18.14 9.17
CA LEU A 140 19.32 18.49 8.66
C LEU A 140 19.26 18.19 7.16
N VAL A 141 18.18 17.58 6.71
CA VAL A 141 17.82 17.48 5.30
C VAL A 141 16.93 18.67 4.99
N LYS A 142 17.50 19.65 4.29
CA LYS A 142 16.77 20.88 3.92
C LYS A 142 15.77 20.62 2.81
N ASP A 143 16.15 19.80 1.81
CA ASP A 143 15.32 19.43 0.68
C ASP A 143 15.89 18.19 -0.02
N GLU A 144 15.03 17.42 -0.68
CA GLU A 144 15.38 16.34 -1.58
C GLU A 144 14.67 16.56 -2.91
N LEU A 145 15.44 16.56 -4.00
CA LEU A 145 14.90 16.53 -5.35
C LEU A 145 14.94 15.09 -5.87
N ALA A 146 13.78 14.51 -6.10
CA ALA A 146 13.60 13.26 -6.79
C ALA A 146 12.63 13.46 -7.94
N GLU A 147 13.12 13.31 -9.17
CA GLU A 147 12.33 13.49 -10.38
C GLU A 147 12.07 12.15 -11.07
N PHE A 148 10.94 12.08 -11.77
CA PHE A 148 10.54 11.00 -12.67
C PHE A 148 10.06 11.65 -13.97
N CYS A 149 10.93 11.69 -14.98
CA CYS A 149 10.68 12.38 -16.24
C CYS A 149 10.20 11.39 -17.30
N PHE A 150 9.12 11.72 -17.98
CA PHE A 150 8.51 10.93 -19.04
C PHE A 150 8.69 11.62 -20.38
N GLU A 151 8.84 10.83 -21.45
CA GLU A 151 9.11 11.31 -22.81
C GLU A 151 7.93 12.03 -23.45
N ALA A 152 6.70 11.68 -23.03
CA ALA A 152 5.48 12.25 -23.56
C ALA A 152 4.42 12.48 -22.46
N ASP A 153 3.31 13.10 -22.87
CA ASP A 153 2.12 13.29 -22.03
C ASP A 153 1.29 12.00 -22.01
N TYR A 154 1.63 11.11 -21.10
CA TYR A 154 0.97 9.81 -20.94
C TYR A 154 -0.24 9.89 -20.01
N GLN A 155 -1.21 8.98 -20.20
CA GLN A 155 -2.30 8.76 -19.25
C GLN A 155 -1.75 8.24 -17.92
N ALA A 156 -2.37 8.68 -16.84
CA ALA A 156 -1.97 8.29 -15.49
C ALA A 156 -3.18 8.05 -14.59
N PHE A 157 -3.01 7.20 -13.58
CA PHE A 157 -3.93 6.99 -12.48
C PHE A 157 -3.41 7.76 -11.28
N VAL A 158 -4.08 8.86 -10.92
CA VAL A 158 -3.57 9.87 -9.99
C VAL A 158 -4.43 9.90 -8.72
N PRO A 159 -3.91 9.48 -7.56
CA PRO A 159 -4.63 9.58 -6.29
C PRO A 159 -4.34 10.93 -5.62
N TYR A 160 -5.20 11.91 -5.84
CA TYR A 160 -5.03 13.22 -5.22
C TYR A 160 -5.31 13.23 -3.74
N VAL A 161 -4.59 14.08 -3.02
CA VAL A 161 -4.97 14.52 -1.69
C VAL A 161 -6.19 15.45 -1.84
N ASN A 162 -7.37 14.96 -1.52
CA ASN A 162 -8.64 15.65 -1.70
C ASN A 162 -9.46 15.81 -0.41
N ASP A 163 -9.03 15.24 0.69
CA ASP A 163 -9.67 15.35 2.00
C ASP A 163 -8.69 15.91 3.04
N ASN A 164 -8.59 17.23 3.08
CA ASN A 164 -7.80 17.94 4.08
C ASN A 164 -8.71 18.37 5.25
N ARG A 165 -9.00 17.45 6.16
CA ARG A 165 -9.90 17.64 7.29
C ARG A 165 -9.45 18.70 8.28
N SER A 166 -8.17 19.03 8.31
CA SER A 166 -7.60 19.99 9.25
C SER A 166 -7.30 21.35 8.64
N GLY A 167 -7.43 21.53 7.31
CA GLY A 167 -7.00 22.72 6.59
C GLY A 167 -5.47 22.84 6.46
N GLU A 168 -4.68 21.92 6.99
CA GLU A 168 -3.22 21.87 6.87
C GLU A 168 -2.83 21.02 5.66
N ARG A 169 -1.96 21.55 4.80
CA ARG A 169 -1.65 20.98 3.47
C ARG A 169 -1.17 19.52 3.49
N TYR A 170 -0.51 19.10 4.56
CA TYR A 170 0.09 17.77 4.70
C TYR A 170 -0.62 16.90 5.73
N CYS A 171 -1.87 17.27 6.10
CA CYS A 171 -2.72 16.47 6.99
C CYS A 171 -3.92 15.95 6.22
N TYR A 172 -4.00 14.63 6.00
CA TYR A 172 -5.07 13.95 5.29
C TYR A 172 -5.00 12.43 5.53
N SER A 173 -6.13 11.75 5.32
CA SER A 173 -6.29 10.33 5.67
C SER A 173 -5.65 9.33 4.69
N PHE A 174 -5.12 9.76 3.56
CA PHE A 174 -4.63 8.91 2.45
C PHE A 174 -5.72 8.08 1.76
N GLU A 175 -6.97 8.37 1.99
CA GLU A 175 -8.13 7.75 1.36
C GLU A 175 -8.51 8.49 0.07
N SER A 176 -7.93 8.10 -1.04
CA SER A 176 -8.17 8.78 -2.32
C SER A 176 -8.62 7.81 -3.39
N TYR A 177 -9.56 8.25 -4.23
CA TYR A 177 -9.83 7.62 -5.52
C TYR A 177 -8.68 7.91 -6.49
N TYR A 178 -8.65 7.17 -7.60
CA TYR A 178 -7.69 7.38 -8.67
C TYR A 178 -8.36 8.07 -9.85
N ASP A 179 -7.92 9.30 -10.16
CA ASP A 179 -8.36 10.04 -11.34
C ASP A 179 -7.54 9.59 -12.56
N GLU A 180 -8.23 9.24 -13.64
CA GLU A 180 -7.61 8.84 -14.90
C GLU A 180 -7.49 10.04 -15.83
N GLN A 181 -6.28 10.50 -16.08
CA GLN A 181 -6.03 11.72 -16.86
C GLN A 181 -4.62 11.76 -17.45
N PRO A 182 -4.36 12.59 -18.48
CA PRO A 182 -3.00 12.85 -18.92
C PRO A 182 -2.16 13.53 -17.81
N LEU A 183 -0.85 13.29 -17.77
CA LEU A 183 0.06 13.92 -16.83
C LEU A 183 -0.01 15.45 -16.89
N SER A 184 -0.20 16.03 -18.11
CA SER A 184 -0.33 17.48 -18.31
C SER A 184 -1.59 18.09 -17.70
N ALA A 185 -2.60 17.26 -17.43
CA ALA A 185 -3.87 17.67 -16.81
C ALA A 185 -3.82 17.60 -15.28
N MET A 186 -2.73 17.08 -14.68
CA MET A 186 -2.59 17.07 -13.23
C MET A 186 -2.64 18.49 -12.66
N PHE A 187 -3.40 18.64 -11.57
CA PHE A 187 -3.50 19.93 -10.87
C PHE A 187 -2.15 20.35 -10.30
N THR A 188 -1.66 21.54 -10.69
CA THR A 188 -0.33 22.04 -10.32
C THR A 188 -0.18 22.35 -8.83
N ASP A 189 -1.28 22.70 -8.17
CA ASP A 189 -1.31 23.08 -6.75
C ASP A 189 -1.69 21.93 -5.82
N SER A 190 -2.12 20.80 -6.38
CA SER A 190 -2.50 19.60 -5.62
C SER A 190 -1.31 18.66 -5.46
N LEU A 191 -1.36 17.88 -4.38
CA LEU A 191 -0.44 16.77 -4.14
C LEU A 191 -1.11 15.47 -4.54
N ALA A 192 -0.35 14.56 -5.13
CA ALA A 192 -0.77 13.18 -5.38
C ALA A 192 -0.01 12.24 -4.46
N ILE A 193 -0.73 11.30 -3.87
CA ILE A 193 -0.17 10.21 -3.05
C ILE A 193 0.52 9.21 -3.98
N THR A 194 1.41 8.40 -3.46
CA THR A 194 1.99 7.24 -4.16
C THR A 194 1.47 5.94 -3.55
N PRO A 195 1.30 4.84 -4.33
CA PRO A 195 1.67 4.62 -5.74
C PRO A 195 0.78 5.34 -6.76
N LEU A 196 1.40 5.82 -7.86
CA LEU A 196 0.77 6.46 -9.01
C LEU A 196 1.25 5.76 -10.28
N ALA A 197 0.33 5.36 -11.17
CA ALA A 197 0.67 4.67 -12.41
C ALA A 197 0.66 5.60 -13.62
N VAL A 198 1.63 5.43 -14.51
CA VAL A 198 1.72 6.08 -15.82
C VAL A 198 1.67 5.01 -16.90
N CYS A 199 0.77 5.17 -17.87
CA CYS A 199 0.54 4.24 -18.98
C CYS A 199 1.47 4.57 -20.13
N LEU A 200 2.52 3.78 -20.32
CA LEU A 200 3.48 3.91 -21.41
C LEU A 200 2.99 3.21 -22.68
N PRO A 201 3.66 3.39 -23.84
CA PRO A 201 3.37 2.63 -25.05
C PRO A 201 3.40 1.10 -24.85
N ASP A 202 2.80 0.38 -25.78
CA ASP A 202 2.78 -1.10 -25.82
C ASP A 202 2.17 -1.78 -24.59
N GLY A 203 1.31 -1.05 -23.85
CA GLY A 203 0.65 -1.56 -22.66
C GLY A 203 1.49 -1.53 -21.39
N VAL A 204 2.75 -1.13 -21.47
CA VAL A 204 3.65 -1.05 -20.33
C VAL A 204 3.15 -0.03 -19.30
N LYS A 205 3.23 -0.37 -18.02
CA LYS A 205 2.95 0.55 -16.91
C LYS A 205 4.25 0.88 -16.17
N ALA A 206 4.41 2.15 -15.81
CA ALA A 206 5.43 2.65 -14.90
C ALA A 206 4.73 3.16 -13.62
N ILE A 207 4.96 2.50 -12.48
CA ILE A 207 4.33 2.90 -11.23
C ILE A 207 5.36 3.53 -10.32
N VAL A 208 5.16 4.82 -10.04
CA VAL A 208 6.03 5.62 -9.15
C VAL A 208 5.59 5.43 -7.71
N MET A 209 6.53 5.08 -6.84
CA MET A 209 6.28 4.93 -5.40
C MET A 209 7.55 5.14 -4.57
N ASP A 210 7.38 5.22 -3.25
CA ASP A 210 8.45 5.10 -2.27
C ASP A 210 8.36 3.76 -1.52
N ALA A 211 9.46 3.34 -0.91
CA ALA A 211 9.50 2.14 -0.09
C ALA A 211 10.57 2.24 1.01
N GLY A 212 10.39 1.46 2.08
CA GLY A 212 11.34 1.43 3.20
C GLY A 212 11.48 2.79 3.89
N VAL A 213 10.36 3.50 4.06
CA VAL A 213 10.34 4.82 4.73
C VAL A 213 10.52 4.61 6.22
N GLU A 214 11.63 5.10 6.75
CA GLU A 214 11.99 5.04 8.17
C GLU A 214 12.69 6.33 8.59
N ASN A 215 12.21 6.94 9.67
CA ASN A 215 12.77 8.20 10.20
C ASN A 215 12.97 9.27 9.11
N TYR A 216 12.00 9.38 8.22
CA TYR A 216 11.98 10.28 7.06
C TYR A 216 10.53 10.48 6.60
N PRO A 217 10.15 11.61 5.99
CA PRO A 217 8.78 11.78 5.48
C PRO A 217 8.48 10.86 4.28
N GLY A 218 7.22 10.47 4.14
CA GLY A 218 6.68 9.82 2.96
C GLY A 218 6.74 10.70 1.72
N MET A 219 6.75 10.09 0.54
CA MET A 219 6.80 10.79 -0.74
C MET A 219 5.40 11.01 -1.29
N MET A 220 5.09 12.25 -1.60
CA MET A 220 4.03 12.67 -2.52
C MET A 220 4.67 13.16 -3.81
N VAL A 221 3.86 13.35 -4.85
CA VAL A 221 4.32 13.89 -6.13
C VAL A 221 3.40 15.01 -6.61
N ARG A 222 3.96 15.90 -7.45
CA ARG A 222 3.22 16.85 -8.25
C ARG A 222 3.74 16.85 -9.68
N SER A 223 2.90 17.24 -10.63
CA SER A 223 3.34 17.43 -12.01
C SER A 223 4.05 18.75 -12.20
N GLU A 224 5.12 18.74 -12.97
CA GLU A 224 5.83 19.93 -13.46
C GLU A 224 6.18 19.75 -14.94
N LYS A 225 6.02 20.79 -15.76
CA LYS A 225 6.41 20.74 -17.17
C LYS A 225 7.93 20.66 -17.31
N LEU A 226 8.41 19.78 -18.19
CA LEU A 226 9.82 19.72 -18.55
C LEU A 226 10.24 21.01 -19.26
N LYS A 227 11.14 21.78 -18.63
CA LYS A 227 11.79 22.94 -19.23
C LYS A 227 13.19 22.53 -19.66
N VAL A 228 13.39 22.24 -20.94
CA VAL A 228 14.74 22.00 -21.49
C VAL A 228 15.37 23.34 -21.85
N LYS A 229 16.45 23.70 -21.13
CA LYS A 229 17.22 24.92 -21.39
C LYS A 229 18.10 24.72 -22.62
N GLY A 230 17.85 25.47 -23.69
CA GLY A 230 18.81 25.66 -24.79
C GLY A 230 18.65 24.77 -26.04
N GLU A 231 17.62 23.94 -26.16
CA GLU A 231 17.41 23.15 -27.37
C GLU A 231 16.37 23.76 -28.32
N LYS A 232 16.71 23.76 -29.63
CA LYS A 232 15.82 24.17 -30.72
C LYS A 232 14.60 23.26 -30.91
N TYR A 233 14.55 22.11 -30.25
CA TYR A 233 13.46 21.14 -30.30
C TYR A 233 12.74 21.14 -28.95
N LYS A 234 11.46 21.52 -28.95
CA LYS A 234 10.57 21.35 -27.81
C LYS A 234 10.44 19.86 -27.52
N VAL A 235 11.17 19.34 -26.54
CA VAL A 235 10.88 18.03 -25.97
C VAL A 235 9.52 18.15 -25.29
N LYS A 236 8.50 17.53 -25.84
CA LYS A 236 7.17 17.39 -25.24
C LYS A 236 7.24 16.26 -24.21
N GLY A 237 7.59 16.56 -23.00
CA GLY A 237 7.60 15.60 -21.92
C GLY A 237 7.03 16.21 -20.64
N GLU A 238 6.60 15.36 -19.75
CA GLU A 238 6.09 15.72 -18.44
C GLU A 238 6.96 15.10 -17.35
N LYS A 239 6.99 15.69 -16.17
CA LYS A 239 7.72 15.13 -15.03
C LYS A 239 6.89 15.16 -13.76
N LEU A 240 7.05 14.11 -12.97
CA LEU A 240 6.62 14.07 -11.58
C LEU A 240 7.81 14.45 -10.70
N ARG A 241 7.57 15.39 -9.79
CA ARG A 241 8.54 15.79 -8.78
C ARG A 241 8.05 15.40 -7.40
N ALA A 242 8.92 14.76 -6.63
CA ALA A 242 8.66 14.43 -5.23
C ALA A 242 8.44 15.69 -4.37
N VAL A 243 7.52 15.56 -3.44
CA VAL A 243 7.21 16.57 -2.41
C VAL A 243 7.20 15.88 -1.06
N PHE A 244 7.83 16.50 -0.07
CA PHE A 244 7.94 15.96 1.29
C PHE A 244 7.37 16.94 2.29
N ALA A 245 6.62 16.44 3.27
CA ALA A 245 6.12 17.27 4.36
C ALA A 245 7.29 17.82 5.19
N PRO A 246 7.38 19.14 5.40
CA PRO A 246 8.39 19.70 6.30
C PRO A 246 8.19 19.21 7.74
N TYR A 247 9.29 19.14 8.51
CA TYR A 247 9.27 18.67 9.89
C TYR A 247 8.37 19.56 10.78
N PRO A 248 7.45 18.99 11.59
CA PRO A 248 6.59 19.78 12.47
C PRO A 248 7.39 20.30 13.68
N LEU A 249 7.26 21.61 13.98
CA LEU A 249 7.89 22.27 15.13
C LEU A 249 6.89 22.46 16.28
N GLU A 250 5.66 22.83 15.95
CA GLU A 250 4.56 23.06 16.89
C GLU A 250 3.32 22.35 16.36
N GLN A 251 2.49 21.84 17.25
CA GLN A 251 1.26 21.15 16.89
C GLN A 251 0.23 21.33 17.99
N GLU A 252 -1.03 21.22 17.64
CA GLU A 252 -2.16 21.29 18.56
C GLU A 252 -3.17 20.17 18.29
N ILE A 253 -4.03 19.92 19.29
CA ILE A 253 -5.14 18.99 19.14
C ILE A 253 -6.20 19.63 18.25
N GLY A 254 -6.52 18.98 17.15
CA GLY A 254 -7.45 19.51 16.14
C GLY A 254 -7.98 18.43 15.22
N GLY A 255 -8.33 18.83 14.01
CA GLY A 255 -8.88 17.93 12.99
C GLY A 255 -10.28 17.45 13.30
N TYR A 256 -10.66 16.30 12.72
CA TYR A 256 -11.97 15.70 12.94
C TYR A 256 -12.15 15.35 14.42
N ASP A 257 -13.23 15.86 14.99
CA ASP A 257 -13.63 15.64 16.39
C ASP A 257 -12.49 15.77 17.43
N ARG A 258 -11.46 16.57 17.13
CA ARG A 258 -10.26 16.78 17.95
C ARG A 258 -9.43 15.52 18.19
N LEU A 259 -9.45 14.57 17.27
CA LEU A 259 -8.74 13.29 17.37
C LEU A 259 -7.32 13.34 16.78
N ASN A 260 -6.97 14.40 16.03
CA ASN A 260 -5.68 14.56 15.39
C ASN A 260 -4.71 15.45 16.17
N LEU A 261 -3.42 15.31 15.87
CA LEU A 261 -2.37 16.30 16.19
C LEU A 261 -2.01 17.04 14.90
N VAL A 262 -2.46 18.29 14.79
CA VAL A 262 -2.29 19.12 13.60
C VAL A 262 -1.10 20.04 13.76
N PRO A 263 -0.09 20.05 12.86
CA PRO A 263 1.00 21.00 12.90
C PRO A 263 0.52 22.44 12.69
N THR A 264 0.85 23.31 13.63
CA THR A 264 0.60 24.76 13.55
C THR A 264 1.81 25.50 13.02
N LYS A 265 2.99 24.89 13.09
CA LYS A 265 4.23 25.44 12.56
C LYS A 265 5.16 24.33 12.06
N ARG A 266 5.68 24.51 10.86
CA ARG A 266 6.65 23.60 10.25
C ARG A 266 8.03 24.28 10.09
N ALA A 267 9.06 23.44 10.08
CA ALA A 267 10.44 23.84 9.88
C ALA A 267 10.73 24.20 8.40
N ASP A 268 11.89 24.78 8.17
CA ASP A 268 12.47 25.00 6.85
C ASP A 268 13.33 23.80 6.36
N TYR A 269 13.11 22.61 6.94
CA TYR A 269 13.75 21.35 6.58
C TYR A 269 12.73 20.20 6.70
N ILE A 270 13.01 19.08 6.00
CA ILE A 270 12.10 17.95 5.92
C ILE A 270 12.43 16.84 6.93
N ALA A 271 13.73 16.67 7.29
CA ALA A 271 14.14 15.63 8.23
C ALA A 271 15.39 16.00 9.04
N LYS A 272 15.51 15.37 10.21
CA LYS A 272 16.70 15.37 11.09
C LYS A 272 17.32 13.98 11.06
N LEU A 273 18.57 13.87 10.63
CA LEU A 273 19.34 12.64 10.69
C LEU A 273 20.27 12.69 11.90
N ASN A 274 20.15 11.72 12.81
CA ASN A 274 20.93 11.66 14.04
C ASN A 274 22.22 10.85 13.91
N GLY A 275 22.64 10.53 12.68
CA GLY A 275 23.82 9.75 12.38
C GLY A 275 23.77 9.14 10.98
N ARG A 276 24.49 8.06 10.78
CA ARG A 276 24.45 7.30 9.53
C ARG A 276 23.07 6.72 9.32
N GLN A 277 22.48 6.96 8.14
CA GLN A 277 21.14 6.49 7.81
C GLN A 277 20.98 6.27 6.30
N ALA A 278 20.34 5.16 5.93
CA ALA A 278 19.78 5.00 4.60
C ALA A 278 18.44 5.74 4.52
N LEU A 279 18.25 6.57 3.48
CA LEU A 279 17.00 7.24 3.22
C LEU A 279 16.04 6.29 2.44
N PRO A 280 14.76 6.61 2.35
CA PRO A 280 13.80 5.76 1.64
C PRO A 280 14.15 5.57 0.17
N TRP A 281 13.68 4.46 -0.38
CA TRP A 281 13.81 4.17 -1.80
C TRP A 281 12.85 5.03 -2.64
N ARG A 282 13.31 5.48 -3.80
CA ARG A 282 12.52 6.05 -4.90
C ARG A 282 12.42 4.99 -5.96
N VAL A 283 11.21 4.60 -6.32
CA VAL A 283 10.93 3.36 -7.02
C VAL A 283 10.11 3.64 -8.28
N VAL A 284 10.42 2.94 -9.36
CA VAL A 284 9.54 2.75 -10.50
C VAL A 284 9.34 1.24 -10.71
N VAL A 285 8.10 0.76 -10.51
CA VAL A 285 7.70 -0.60 -10.89
C VAL A 285 7.33 -0.60 -12.35
N ILE A 286 7.70 -1.65 -13.07
CA ILE A 286 7.54 -1.76 -14.53
C ILE A 286 6.89 -3.09 -14.86
N THR A 287 5.85 -3.08 -15.68
CA THR A 287 5.18 -4.29 -16.12
C THR A 287 4.63 -4.15 -17.54
N GLU A 288 4.67 -5.24 -18.30
CA GLU A 288 4.02 -5.38 -19.61
C GLU A 288 2.56 -5.86 -19.48
N ARG A 289 2.25 -6.52 -18.36
CA ARG A 289 0.93 -7.09 -18.08
C ARG A 289 0.41 -6.54 -16.77
N ASP A 290 -0.75 -5.92 -16.79
CA ASP A 290 -1.36 -5.35 -15.58
C ASP A 290 -1.51 -6.42 -14.47
N ALA A 291 -1.91 -7.65 -14.83
CA ALA A 291 -2.04 -8.76 -13.89
C ALA A 291 -0.78 -8.99 -13.03
N ASP A 292 0.42 -8.77 -13.56
CA ASP A 292 1.67 -8.99 -12.82
C ASP A 292 1.87 -8.02 -11.66
N ILE A 293 1.20 -6.85 -11.69
CA ILE A 293 1.22 -5.88 -10.58
C ILE A 293 0.64 -6.51 -9.30
N LEU A 294 -0.44 -7.29 -9.43
CA LEU A 294 -1.09 -7.97 -8.30
C LEU A 294 -0.16 -8.93 -7.55
N ASN A 295 0.94 -9.33 -8.18
CA ASN A 295 1.92 -10.27 -7.65
C ASN A 295 3.32 -9.64 -7.43
N CYS A 296 3.46 -8.32 -7.61
CA CYS A 296 4.72 -7.59 -7.45
C CYS A 296 5.10 -7.46 -5.98
N ASP A 297 6.34 -7.83 -5.63
CA ASP A 297 6.86 -7.82 -4.26
C ASP A 297 7.81 -6.63 -3.98
N MET A 298 7.83 -5.60 -4.82
CA MET A 298 8.82 -4.52 -4.76
C MET A 298 8.85 -3.83 -3.39
N ALA A 299 7.69 -3.52 -2.80
CA ALA A 299 7.61 -2.92 -1.48
C ALA A 299 8.25 -3.81 -0.39
N GLN A 300 8.01 -5.13 -0.45
CA GLN A 300 8.58 -6.10 0.50
C GLN A 300 10.09 -6.26 0.32
N ARG A 301 10.58 -6.33 -0.92
CA ARG A 301 12.02 -6.47 -1.23
C ARG A 301 12.85 -5.27 -0.76
N LEU A 302 12.28 -4.08 -0.81
CA LEU A 302 12.94 -2.82 -0.43
C LEU A 302 12.73 -2.42 1.04
N ALA A 303 11.83 -3.09 1.75
CA ALA A 303 11.54 -2.84 3.17
C ALA A 303 12.65 -3.37 4.10
N PRO A 304 12.82 -2.79 5.29
CA PRO A 304 13.71 -3.33 6.32
C PRO A 304 13.31 -4.75 6.73
N ALA A 305 14.30 -5.57 7.08
CA ALA A 305 14.07 -6.92 7.57
C ALA A 305 13.32 -6.93 8.92
N CYS A 306 12.66 -8.06 9.23
CA CYS A 306 11.96 -8.26 10.49
C CYS A 306 12.87 -8.00 11.70
N ARG A 307 12.36 -7.28 12.70
CA ARG A 307 13.05 -6.88 13.93
C ARG A 307 12.53 -7.59 15.17
N ILE A 308 11.50 -8.40 15.02
CA ILE A 308 10.91 -9.19 16.11
C ILE A 308 11.62 -10.55 16.12
N ALA A 309 12.27 -10.86 17.24
CA ALA A 309 13.06 -12.10 17.36
C ALA A 309 12.16 -13.35 17.42
N ASP A 310 11.04 -13.26 18.14
CA ASP A 310 10.03 -14.31 18.23
C ASP A 310 8.71 -13.78 17.67
N THR A 311 8.27 -14.33 16.55
CA THR A 311 7.01 -13.98 15.89
C THR A 311 5.91 -15.03 16.10
N SER A 312 6.14 -16.05 16.91
CA SER A 312 5.21 -17.18 17.10
C SER A 312 3.87 -16.81 17.75
N TRP A 313 3.84 -15.67 18.44
CA TRP A 313 2.63 -15.12 19.07
C TRP A 313 1.75 -14.33 18.08
N ILE A 314 2.27 -13.92 16.91
CA ILE A 314 1.53 -13.15 15.91
C ILE A 314 0.57 -14.08 15.18
N ARG A 315 -0.72 -13.79 15.26
CA ARG A 315 -1.77 -14.60 14.65
C ARG A 315 -2.64 -13.74 13.74
N PRO A 316 -2.38 -13.72 12.44
CA PRO A 316 -3.30 -13.14 11.46
C PRO A 316 -4.67 -13.83 11.53
N GLY A 317 -5.74 -13.10 11.24
CA GLY A 317 -7.07 -13.66 11.35
C GLY A 317 -8.17 -12.73 10.84
N LYS A 318 -9.42 -13.19 10.99
CA LYS A 318 -10.60 -12.40 10.68
C LYS A 318 -11.17 -11.76 11.93
N VAL A 319 -11.86 -10.64 11.73
CA VAL A 319 -12.38 -9.84 12.83
C VAL A 319 -13.79 -9.35 12.52
N ALA A 320 -14.72 -9.53 13.47
CA ALA A 320 -16.02 -8.88 13.40
C ALA A 320 -15.90 -7.44 13.92
N TRP A 321 -16.37 -6.51 13.09
CA TRP A 321 -16.23 -5.08 13.33
C TRP A 321 -17.61 -4.40 13.42
N ASP A 322 -17.77 -3.46 14.33
CA ASP A 322 -19.07 -2.90 14.74
C ASP A 322 -19.40 -1.55 14.10
N TRP A 323 -18.38 -0.81 13.63
CA TRP A 323 -18.53 0.59 13.27
C TRP A 323 -19.31 0.81 11.96
N TRP A 324 -18.93 0.08 10.87
CA TRP A 324 -19.59 0.28 9.57
C TRP A 324 -21.09 0.00 9.62
N ASN A 325 -21.46 -1.09 10.28
CA ASN A 325 -22.84 -1.54 10.39
C ASN A 325 -23.66 -0.82 11.48
N ASN A 326 -23.07 0.18 12.18
CA ASN A 326 -23.70 0.97 13.22
C ASN A 326 -24.34 0.10 14.34
N THR A 327 -23.68 -1.00 14.70
CA THR A 327 -24.18 -1.99 15.66
C THR A 327 -25.62 -2.49 15.37
N ASN A 328 -26.04 -2.57 14.10
CA ASN A 328 -27.36 -2.97 13.67
C ASN A 328 -27.64 -4.45 13.90
N ILE A 329 -27.98 -4.76 15.16
CA ILE A 329 -28.35 -6.10 15.59
C ILE A 329 -29.86 -6.19 15.76
N SER A 330 -30.47 -7.29 15.36
CA SER A 330 -31.89 -7.56 15.55
C SER A 330 -32.12 -8.97 16.08
N GLY A 331 -33.34 -9.24 16.61
CA GLY A 331 -33.68 -10.54 17.17
C GLY A 331 -33.08 -10.79 18.57
N VAL A 332 -32.69 -9.75 19.27
CA VAL A 332 -32.10 -9.76 20.62
C VAL A 332 -33.05 -9.14 21.64
N ASN A 333 -32.82 -9.37 22.93
CA ASN A 333 -33.65 -8.85 24.03
C ASN A 333 -33.00 -7.67 24.78
N PHE A 334 -32.05 -7.00 24.14
CA PHE A 334 -31.37 -5.81 24.66
C PHE A 334 -31.27 -4.73 23.58
N THR A 335 -31.02 -3.48 23.97
CA THR A 335 -30.73 -2.39 23.05
C THR A 335 -29.29 -2.50 22.59
N SER A 336 -29.07 -2.62 21.25
CA SER A 336 -27.73 -2.62 20.66
C SER A 336 -27.09 -1.23 20.70
N GLY A 337 -25.77 -1.19 20.70
CA GLY A 337 -24.95 0.02 20.76
C GLY A 337 -23.64 -0.24 21.47
N MET A 338 -22.96 0.80 21.89
CA MET A 338 -21.70 0.74 22.62
C MET A 338 -21.93 0.26 24.07
N ASN A 339 -22.25 -1.03 24.26
CA ASN A 339 -22.52 -1.63 25.58
C ASN A 339 -22.09 -3.10 25.63
N THR A 340 -21.92 -3.59 26.84
CA THR A 340 -21.42 -4.95 27.15
C THR A 340 -22.24 -6.06 26.46
N ASN A 341 -23.56 -5.96 26.40
CA ASN A 341 -24.41 -7.00 25.80
C ASN A 341 -24.20 -7.11 24.29
N THR A 342 -24.01 -5.99 23.61
CA THR A 342 -23.66 -5.96 22.18
C THR A 342 -22.39 -6.73 21.92
N TYR A 343 -21.33 -6.49 22.69
CA TYR A 343 -20.04 -7.16 22.45
C TYR A 343 -20.00 -8.62 22.92
N LEU A 344 -20.78 -9.02 23.91
CA LEU A 344 -21.00 -10.45 24.18
C LEU A 344 -21.60 -11.16 22.97
N TYR A 345 -22.57 -10.53 22.30
CA TYR A 345 -23.17 -11.07 21.08
C TYR A 345 -22.18 -11.13 19.90
N TYR A 346 -21.30 -10.11 19.74
CA TYR A 346 -20.22 -10.15 18.75
C TYR A 346 -19.22 -11.27 19.04
N ILE A 347 -18.87 -11.51 20.31
CA ILE A 347 -17.99 -12.61 20.71
C ILE A 347 -18.63 -13.97 20.38
N ASP A 348 -19.92 -14.17 20.70
CA ASP A 348 -20.65 -15.40 20.36
C ASP A 348 -20.68 -15.63 18.83
N PHE A 349 -20.94 -14.59 18.06
CA PHE A 349 -20.91 -14.64 16.60
C PHE A 349 -19.51 -15.02 16.07
N ALA A 350 -18.47 -14.36 16.58
CA ALA A 350 -17.08 -14.63 16.17
C ALA A 350 -16.69 -16.08 16.50
N ALA A 351 -16.99 -16.56 17.71
CA ALA A 351 -16.72 -17.92 18.15
C ALA A 351 -17.44 -18.95 17.29
N LYS A 352 -18.74 -18.73 17.00
CA LYS A 352 -19.56 -19.61 16.16
C LYS A 352 -19.00 -19.76 14.75
N ASN A 353 -18.48 -18.68 14.19
CA ASN A 353 -17.99 -18.62 12.81
C ASN A 353 -16.45 -18.75 12.71
N HIS A 354 -15.77 -19.14 13.80
CA HIS A 354 -14.33 -19.35 13.84
C HIS A 354 -13.51 -18.10 13.45
N LEU A 355 -14.01 -16.91 13.82
CA LEU A 355 -13.26 -15.67 13.65
C LEU A 355 -12.33 -15.50 14.86
N GLU A 356 -11.12 -15.03 14.61
CA GLU A 356 -10.08 -14.88 15.62
C GLU A 356 -10.32 -13.71 16.57
N TYR A 357 -11.01 -12.63 16.09
CA TYR A 357 -11.09 -11.38 16.80
C TYR A 357 -12.46 -10.71 16.70
N ILE A 358 -12.71 -9.80 17.65
CA ILE A 358 -13.64 -8.67 17.51
C ILE A 358 -12.86 -7.36 17.70
N ILE A 359 -13.32 -6.28 17.07
CA ILE A 359 -12.91 -4.90 17.41
C ILE A 359 -14.04 -4.25 18.22
N ILE A 360 -13.67 -3.58 19.31
CA ILE A 360 -14.50 -2.59 19.99
C ILE A 360 -13.99 -1.24 19.52
N ASP A 361 -14.75 -0.60 18.63
CA ASP A 361 -14.36 0.63 17.97
C ASP A 361 -14.54 1.87 18.85
N GLU A 362 -14.49 3.09 18.32
CA GLU A 362 -14.59 4.35 19.04
C GLU A 362 -15.82 4.38 19.98
N GLY A 363 -15.62 4.83 21.23
CA GLY A 363 -16.70 5.01 22.22
C GLY A 363 -16.60 4.12 23.45
N TRP A 364 -15.69 3.14 23.50
CA TRP A 364 -15.44 2.34 24.72
C TRP A 364 -14.65 3.13 25.78
N SER A 365 -13.94 4.18 25.38
CA SER A 365 -13.19 5.11 26.24
C SER A 365 -13.49 6.55 25.84
N GLY A 366 -13.17 7.50 26.72
CA GLY A 366 -13.19 8.93 26.40
C GLY A 366 -12.05 9.34 25.46
N LYS A 367 -12.17 10.56 24.91
CA LYS A 367 -11.23 11.10 23.93
C LYS A 367 -9.89 11.56 24.51
N GLU A 368 -9.83 11.82 25.81
CA GLU A 368 -8.64 12.39 26.43
C GLU A 368 -7.78 11.33 27.14
N SER A 369 -8.35 10.19 27.56
CA SER A 369 -7.58 9.17 28.27
C SER A 369 -8.15 7.77 28.10
N LEU A 370 -7.30 6.84 27.67
CA LEU A 370 -7.62 5.41 27.63
C LEU A 370 -7.60 4.73 29.01
N MET A 371 -7.12 5.41 30.05
CA MET A 371 -6.91 4.82 31.37
C MET A 371 -7.94 5.28 32.43
N SER A 372 -8.44 6.50 32.31
CA SER A 372 -9.27 7.14 33.31
C SER A 372 -10.70 7.48 32.86
N GLU A 373 -10.95 7.45 31.57
CA GLU A 373 -12.23 7.83 30.96
C GLU A 373 -12.85 6.65 30.20
N LEU A 374 -13.22 5.61 30.97
CA LEU A 374 -13.86 4.43 30.38
C LEU A 374 -15.38 4.63 30.29
N ASN A 375 -15.99 4.12 29.24
CA ASN A 375 -17.44 4.11 29.10
C ASN A 375 -18.06 3.17 30.13
N PRO A 376 -18.95 3.66 31.07
CA PRO A 376 -19.52 2.84 32.11
C PRO A 376 -20.44 1.72 31.62
N GLU A 377 -20.94 1.81 30.36
CA GLU A 377 -21.76 0.76 29.74
C GLU A 377 -20.92 -0.45 29.25
N ILE A 378 -19.57 -0.31 29.25
CA ILE A 378 -18.64 -1.35 28.83
C ILE A 378 -17.92 -1.99 30.03
N ASP A 379 -18.30 -3.20 30.38
CA ASP A 379 -17.54 -4.05 31.29
C ASP A 379 -16.43 -4.79 30.54
N LEU A 380 -15.34 -4.09 30.31
CA LEU A 380 -14.21 -4.61 29.52
C LEU A 380 -13.61 -5.87 30.17
N LYS A 381 -13.56 -5.98 31.48
CA LYS A 381 -13.04 -7.18 32.19
C LYS A 381 -13.89 -8.41 31.90
N ARG A 382 -15.22 -8.24 31.94
CA ARG A 382 -16.17 -9.30 31.61
C ARG A 382 -16.03 -9.72 30.13
N LEU A 383 -15.92 -8.76 29.22
CA LEU A 383 -15.75 -9.04 27.80
C LEU A 383 -14.46 -9.80 27.51
N ILE A 384 -13.34 -9.40 28.13
CA ILE A 384 -12.06 -10.09 27.98
C ILE A 384 -12.13 -11.53 28.50
N ALA A 385 -12.69 -11.73 29.69
CA ALA A 385 -12.84 -13.06 30.27
C ALA A 385 -13.72 -13.95 29.38
N TYR A 386 -14.82 -13.42 28.87
CA TYR A 386 -15.72 -14.15 27.96
C TYR A 386 -15.07 -14.45 26.62
N GLY A 387 -14.37 -13.49 26.02
CA GLY A 387 -13.60 -13.71 24.78
C GLY A 387 -12.55 -14.79 24.95
N LEU A 388 -11.83 -14.81 26.07
CA LEU A 388 -10.85 -15.84 26.39
C LEU A 388 -11.52 -17.24 26.52
N GLU A 389 -12.67 -17.34 27.19
CA GLU A 389 -13.46 -18.57 27.28
C GLU A 389 -13.88 -19.09 25.90
N LYS A 390 -14.28 -18.20 25.02
CA LYS A 390 -14.75 -18.51 23.67
C LYS A 390 -13.62 -18.68 22.64
N GLY A 391 -12.39 -18.35 22.99
CA GLY A 391 -11.24 -18.39 22.08
C GLY A 391 -11.19 -17.22 21.10
N VAL A 392 -11.86 -16.08 21.42
CA VAL A 392 -11.94 -14.87 20.59
C VAL A 392 -11.12 -13.76 21.23
N GLY A 393 -10.17 -13.19 20.49
CA GLY A 393 -9.38 -12.05 20.92
C GLY A 393 -10.14 -10.73 20.80
N ILE A 394 -9.81 -9.76 21.65
CA ILE A 394 -10.38 -8.42 21.58
C ILE A 394 -9.30 -7.43 21.18
N ILE A 395 -9.61 -6.60 20.18
CA ILE A 395 -8.83 -5.47 19.71
C ILE A 395 -9.59 -4.19 20.08
N LEU A 396 -8.91 -3.18 20.62
CA LEU A 396 -9.50 -1.92 21.02
C LEU A 396 -9.12 -0.81 20.07
N TRP A 397 -10.06 0.07 19.79
CA TRP A 397 -9.78 1.30 19.05
C TRP A 397 -9.05 2.32 19.94
N SER A 398 -8.16 3.12 19.33
CA SER A 398 -7.53 4.28 19.95
C SER A 398 -7.12 5.30 18.89
N SER A 399 -7.26 6.59 19.20
CA SER A 399 -6.55 7.59 18.39
C SER A 399 -5.04 7.49 18.64
N TRP A 400 -4.25 7.78 17.58
CA TRP A 400 -2.80 7.85 17.68
C TRP A 400 -2.32 8.73 18.84
N ARG A 401 -2.90 9.94 19.02
CA ARG A 401 -2.50 10.89 20.07
C ARG A 401 -2.66 10.32 21.48
N ASN A 402 -3.67 9.48 21.72
CA ASN A 402 -3.89 8.89 23.05
C ASN A 402 -2.81 7.88 23.43
N LEU A 403 -2.18 7.26 22.46
CA LEU A 403 -1.08 6.31 22.69
C LEU A 403 0.27 7.00 22.88
N ILE A 404 0.51 8.13 22.22
CA ILE A 404 1.80 8.82 22.28
C ILE A 404 1.85 9.94 23.34
N GLY A 405 0.71 10.39 23.87
CA GLY A 405 0.62 11.54 24.77
C GLY A 405 0.96 12.87 24.11
N SER A 406 1.38 13.85 24.89
CA SER A 406 1.69 15.21 24.41
C SER A 406 3.02 15.32 23.68
N ASP A 407 3.92 14.35 23.82
CA ASP A 407 5.23 14.34 23.14
C ASP A 407 5.34 13.16 22.18
N PRO A 408 5.12 13.39 20.87
CA PRO A 408 5.18 12.34 19.86
C PRO A 408 6.53 11.65 19.71
N LEU A 409 7.62 12.28 20.14
CA LEU A 409 8.97 11.71 20.09
C LEU A 409 9.45 11.18 21.44
N GLY A 410 8.89 11.69 22.52
CA GLY A 410 9.20 11.26 23.91
C GLY A 410 8.18 10.27 24.49
N GLY A 411 7.09 9.99 23.77
CA GLY A 411 5.90 9.28 24.24
C GLY A 411 6.02 7.80 24.54
N ASN A 412 7.22 7.20 24.47
CA ASN A 412 7.43 5.78 24.78
C ASN A 412 6.93 5.37 26.17
N ALA A 413 6.97 6.26 27.14
CA ALA A 413 6.49 5.94 28.50
C ALA A 413 4.97 5.81 28.54
N VAL A 414 4.22 6.68 27.85
CA VAL A 414 2.75 6.62 27.79
C VAL A 414 2.32 5.38 27.02
N SER A 415 2.86 5.16 25.83
CA SER A 415 2.56 3.97 25.01
C SER A 415 2.85 2.67 25.77
N ASP A 416 3.99 2.58 26.46
CA ASP A 416 4.40 1.39 27.18
C ASP A 416 3.45 1.12 28.36
N GLN A 417 3.06 2.14 29.10
CA GLN A 417 2.12 2.02 30.22
C GLN A 417 0.74 1.55 29.75
N VAL A 418 0.19 2.16 28.71
CA VAL A 418 -1.13 1.82 28.17
C VAL A 418 -1.12 0.41 27.57
N MET A 419 -0.15 0.10 26.72
CA MET A 419 -0.07 -1.20 26.05
C MET A 419 0.17 -2.33 27.04
N LYS A 420 1.05 -2.12 28.03
CA LYS A 420 1.26 -3.09 29.11
C LYS A 420 -0.02 -3.33 29.92
N HIS A 421 -0.73 -2.28 30.32
CA HIS A 421 -1.97 -2.40 31.10
C HIS A 421 -2.99 -3.27 30.38
N TYR A 422 -3.27 -2.99 29.11
CA TYR A 422 -4.29 -3.73 28.35
C TYR A 422 -3.83 -5.13 27.94
N ALA A 423 -2.52 -5.32 27.67
CA ALA A 423 -1.96 -6.64 27.44
C ALA A 423 -2.07 -7.54 28.70
N ASP A 424 -1.76 -6.99 29.88
CA ASP A 424 -1.91 -7.70 31.17
C ASP A 424 -3.38 -8.07 31.46
N MET A 425 -4.34 -7.27 30.98
CA MET A 425 -5.78 -7.62 31.05
C MET A 425 -6.17 -8.72 30.06
N GLY A 426 -5.41 -8.96 28.99
CA GLY A 426 -5.67 -9.99 27.98
C GLY A 426 -6.09 -9.47 26.59
N ILE A 427 -6.08 -8.16 26.35
CA ILE A 427 -6.31 -7.54 25.04
C ILE A 427 -5.26 -8.03 24.05
N LYS A 428 -5.62 -8.16 22.77
CA LYS A 428 -4.77 -8.69 21.71
C LYS A 428 -4.16 -7.63 20.79
N GLY A 429 -4.71 -6.42 20.77
CA GLY A 429 -4.16 -5.37 19.91
C GLY A 429 -4.94 -4.06 19.96
N PHE A 430 -4.49 -3.14 19.11
CA PHE A 430 -5.14 -1.85 18.93
C PHE A 430 -5.35 -1.55 17.45
N LYS A 431 -6.54 -1.06 17.10
CA LYS A 431 -6.81 -0.26 15.90
C LYS A 431 -6.42 1.17 16.27
N VAL A 432 -5.35 1.68 15.64
CA VAL A 432 -4.76 2.99 15.96
C VAL A 432 -5.08 3.96 14.84
N ASP A 433 -5.92 4.93 15.13
CA ASP A 433 -6.55 5.78 14.16
C ASP A 433 -6.06 7.24 14.19
N PHE A 434 -6.40 8.02 13.17
CA PHE A 434 -6.15 9.45 13.03
C PHE A 434 -4.68 9.86 13.03
N PHE A 435 -3.81 9.05 12.39
CA PHE A 435 -2.45 9.50 12.08
C PHE A 435 -2.48 10.70 11.14
N ASP A 436 -3.20 10.60 10.03
CA ASP A 436 -3.50 11.63 9.02
C ASP A 436 -2.31 12.47 8.56
N ARG A 437 -1.11 11.94 8.66
CA ARG A 437 0.17 12.56 8.26
C ARG A 437 1.22 11.48 7.97
N ASP A 438 2.23 11.83 7.17
CA ASP A 438 3.41 10.99 6.94
C ASP A 438 4.73 11.78 7.02
N ASP A 439 4.76 12.89 7.78
CA ASP A 439 6.03 13.57 8.09
C ASP A 439 6.95 12.71 8.97
N GLN A 440 8.21 13.10 9.08
CA GLN A 440 9.21 12.32 9.83
C GLN A 440 8.76 11.95 11.25
N GLN A 441 8.03 12.83 11.93
CA GLN A 441 7.59 12.60 13.31
C GLN A 441 6.58 11.46 13.39
N VAL A 442 5.58 11.47 12.51
CA VAL A 442 4.56 10.41 12.45
C VAL A 442 5.17 9.08 12.06
N ILE A 443 6.03 9.05 11.04
CA ILE A 443 6.73 7.83 10.64
C ILE A 443 7.55 7.25 11.80
N ALA A 444 8.29 8.09 12.51
CA ALA A 444 9.07 7.66 13.68
C ALA A 444 8.17 7.12 14.80
N SER A 445 7.02 7.78 15.07
CA SER A 445 6.04 7.33 16.06
C SER A 445 5.43 5.98 15.69
N ALA A 446 5.10 5.75 14.41
CA ALA A 446 4.57 4.47 13.94
C ALA A 446 5.55 3.31 14.22
N TYR A 447 6.85 3.51 13.97
CA TYR A 447 7.89 2.53 14.32
C TYR A 447 8.02 2.31 15.83
N GLN A 448 7.92 3.36 16.64
CA GLN A 448 8.00 3.28 18.09
C GLN A 448 6.80 2.52 18.67
N LEU A 449 5.58 2.80 18.19
CA LEU A 449 4.36 2.10 18.59
C LEU A 449 4.41 0.62 18.21
N ALA A 450 4.87 0.31 16.99
CA ALA A 450 5.03 -1.08 16.54
C ALA A 450 6.00 -1.87 17.42
N ALA A 451 7.16 -1.28 17.74
CA ALA A 451 8.15 -1.88 18.61
C ALA A 451 7.62 -2.04 20.07
N CYS A 452 6.85 -1.06 20.55
CA CYS A 452 6.22 -1.10 21.87
C CYS A 452 5.17 -2.24 21.93
N ALA A 453 4.27 -2.28 20.97
CA ALA A 453 3.24 -3.31 20.87
C ALA A 453 3.86 -4.72 20.77
N ALA A 454 4.95 -4.87 19.99
CA ALA A 454 5.65 -6.14 19.89
C ALA A 454 6.22 -6.64 21.22
N ARG A 455 6.73 -5.74 22.08
CA ARG A 455 7.20 -6.12 23.43
C ARG A 455 6.10 -6.66 24.33
N HIS A 456 4.86 -6.23 24.11
CA HIS A 456 3.68 -6.65 24.87
C HIS A 456 2.82 -7.68 24.12
N HIS A 457 3.31 -8.23 23.02
CA HIS A 457 2.60 -9.21 22.17
C HIS A 457 1.24 -8.71 21.67
N LEU A 458 1.17 -7.44 21.27
CA LEU A 458 -0.02 -6.80 20.73
C LEU A 458 0.11 -6.61 19.22
N VAL A 459 -0.99 -6.87 18.51
CA VAL A 459 -1.12 -6.59 17.08
C VAL A 459 -1.66 -5.18 16.89
N LEU A 460 -1.40 -4.59 15.72
CA LEU A 460 -1.80 -3.24 15.37
C LEU A 460 -2.49 -3.21 14.00
N ASP A 461 -3.46 -2.34 13.88
CA ASP A 461 -4.10 -1.91 12.65
C ASP A 461 -4.00 -0.38 12.58
N TYR A 462 -3.41 0.20 11.53
CA TYR A 462 -3.12 1.63 11.44
C TYR A 462 -4.09 2.33 10.48
N HIS A 463 -4.81 3.33 10.99
CA HIS A 463 -5.74 4.15 10.21
C HIS A 463 -5.22 5.57 10.01
N GLY A 464 -5.62 6.22 8.89
CA GLY A 464 -5.09 7.50 8.47
C GLY A 464 -3.61 7.46 8.07
N LEU A 465 -3.12 6.31 7.59
CA LEU A 465 -1.73 6.10 7.16
C LEU A 465 -1.66 5.06 6.04
N LYS A 466 -0.86 5.33 5.00
CA LYS A 466 -0.55 4.33 3.96
C LYS A 466 0.61 3.42 4.39
N PRO A 467 0.73 2.18 3.89
CA PRO A 467 1.92 1.34 4.13
C PRO A 467 3.17 1.94 3.49
N PHE A 468 4.30 1.74 4.14
CA PHE A 468 5.60 2.26 3.72
C PHE A 468 6.77 1.30 3.99
N GLY A 469 6.48 0.02 4.18
CA GLY A 469 7.46 -1.04 4.41
C GLY A 469 7.68 -1.43 5.88
N ILE A 470 7.11 -0.71 6.83
CA ILE A 470 7.22 -1.01 8.27
C ILE A 470 6.65 -2.40 8.60
N GLN A 471 5.62 -2.87 7.90
CA GLN A 471 4.97 -4.16 8.14
C GLN A 471 5.89 -5.37 7.96
N ARG A 472 6.97 -5.27 7.18
CA ARG A 472 8.01 -6.29 7.13
C ARG A 472 8.92 -6.25 8.35
N ALA A 473 9.27 -5.04 8.80
CA ALA A 473 10.11 -4.86 10.01
C ALA A 473 9.37 -5.26 11.28
N TYR A 474 8.06 -4.99 11.32
CA TYR A 474 7.17 -5.25 12.44
C TYR A 474 5.90 -5.94 11.96
N PRO A 475 5.92 -7.27 11.72
CA PRO A 475 4.76 -8.01 11.21
C PRO A 475 3.58 -8.11 12.19
N ASN A 476 3.69 -7.55 13.38
CA ASN A 476 2.57 -7.31 14.28
C ASN A 476 1.69 -6.12 13.84
N ILE A 477 2.08 -5.34 12.83
CA ILE A 477 1.18 -4.42 12.13
C ILE A 477 0.52 -5.21 11.00
N PHE A 478 -0.78 -5.42 11.12
CA PHE A 478 -1.53 -6.23 10.15
C PHE A 478 -1.99 -5.43 8.95
N ASN A 479 -2.60 -4.27 9.19
CA ASN A 479 -3.22 -3.49 8.14
C ASN A 479 -2.87 -2.02 8.21
N PHE A 480 -3.22 -1.35 7.10
CA PHE A 480 -3.25 0.10 6.98
C PHE A 480 -4.52 0.50 6.24
N GLU A 481 -5.27 1.46 6.78
CA GLU A 481 -6.37 2.04 6.04
C GLU A 481 -5.83 2.78 4.80
N GLY A 482 -5.47 4.01 4.87
CA GLY A 482 -4.96 4.81 3.74
C GLY A 482 -5.47 4.32 2.37
N VAL A 483 -6.73 3.88 2.30
CA VAL A 483 -7.45 3.32 1.16
C VAL A 483 -8.89 3.80 1.20
N LYS A 484 -9.48 4.14 0.07
CA LYS A 484 -10.89 4.55 -0.01
C LYS A 484 -11.79 3.32 0.11
N GLY A 485 -11.86 2.76 1.33
CA GLY A 485 -12.51 1.50 1.65
C GLY A 485 -14.04 1.57 1.68
N LEU A 486 -14.65 0.42 1.99
CA LEU A 486 -16.11 0.25 2.04
C LEU A 486 -16.79 1.21 3.01
N GLU A 487 -16.12 1.63 4.09
CA GLU A 487 -16.69 2.55 5.07
C GLU A 487 -17.19 3.86 4.45
N ASN A 488 -16.54 4.32 3.38
CA ASN A 488 -16.94 5.53 2.67
C ASN A 488 -18.31 5.41 1.97
N SER A 489 -18.82 4.19 1.79
CA SER A 489 -20.17 3.95 1.25
C SER A 489 -21.28 4.53 2.14
N LYS A 490 -21.02 4.72 3.45
CA LYS A 490 -21.96 5.32 4.41
C LYS A 490 -22.37 6.74 3.99
N TRP A 491 -21.46 7.48 3.38
CA TRP A 491 -21.62 8.90 3.03
C TRP A 491 -21.60 9.17 1.53
N GLU A 492 -21.57 8.12 0.72
CA GLU A 492 -21.47 8.26 -0.74
C GLU A 492 -22.65 9.07 -1.29
N PRO A 493 -22.42 10.25 -1.88
CA PRO A 493 -23.49 11.08 -2.42
C PRO A 493 -24.06 10.49 -3.71
N ARG A 494 -25.33 10.77 -3.98
CA ARG A 494 -25.96 10.48 -5.28
C ARG A 494 -25.88 11.68 -6.21
N VAL A 495 -25.58 11.39 -7.48
CA VAL A 495 -25.62 12.38 -8.57
C VAL A 495 -26.39 11.76 -9.74
N GLY A 496 -27.51 12.38 -10.11
CA GLY A 496 -28.43 11.79 -11.10
C GLY A 496 -29.01 10.47 -10.61
N ASP A 497 -28.88 9.42 -11.41
CA ASP A 497 -29.49 8.11 -11.13
C ASP A 497 -28.57 7.14 -10.38
N GLY A 498 -27.40 7.58 -9.92
CA GLY A 498 -26.45 6.70 -9.25
C GLY A 498 -25.53 7.39 -8.23
N PRO A 499 -24.58 6.64 -7.63
CA PRO A 499 -23.56 7.19 -6.74
C PRO A 499 -22.61 8.12 -7.50
N LEU A 500 -22.03 9.10 -6.80
CA LEU A 500 -21.02 10.01 -7.37
C LEU A 500 -19.78 9.24 -7.80
N HIS A 501 -19.28 8.31 -6.96
CA HIS A 501 -18.08 7.56 -7.23
C HIS A 501 -18.39 6.11 -7.64
N ASN A 502 -17.54 5.59 -8.50
CA ASN A 502 -17.62 4.22 -9.01
C ASN A 502 -16.80 3.29 -8.10
N GLN A 503 -17.41 2.77 -7.03
CA GLN A 503 -16.73 1.91 -6.08
C GLN A 503 -16.26 0.59 -6.72
N PRO A 504 -17.05 -0.16 -7.54
CA PRO A 504 -16.55 -1.37 -8.19
C PRO A 504 -15.32 -1.15 -9.10
N ARG A 505 -15.21 0.04 -9.74
CA ARG A 505 -14.00 0.39 -10.48
C ARG A 505 -12.80 0.64 -9.54
N TYR A 506 -13.04 1.30 -8.41
CA TYR A 506 -12.00 1.47 -7.40
C TYR A 506 -11.55 0.12 -6.83
N ASP A 507 -12.47 -0.80 -6.57
CA ASP A 507 -12.22 -2.14 -6.02
C ASP A 507 -11.34 -2.99 -6.93
N VAL A 508 -11.35 -2.73 -8.24
CA VAL A 508 -10.46 -3.36 -9.23
C VAL A 508 -9.29 -2.44 -9.66
N THR A 509 -9.12 -1.29 -9.03
CA THR A 509 -7.95 -0.39 -9.18
C THR A 509 -7.02 -0.51 -7.97
N ALA A 510 -7.57 -0.47 -6.78
CA ALA A 510 -6.81 -0.47 -5.52
C ALA A 510 -5.87 -1.67 -5.35
N PRO A 511 -6.23 -2.92 -5.73
CA PRO A 511 -5.31 -4.05 -5.64
C PRO A 511 -4.09 -3.94 -6.56
N TYR A 512 -4.18 -3.20 -7.65
CA TYR A 512 -3.03 -2.96 -8.53
C TYR A 512 -2.13 -1.83 -8.01
N LEU A 513 -2.70 -0.79 -7.44
CA LEU A 513 -1.96 0.42 -7.07
C LEU A 513 -1.78 0.52 -5.56
N ARG A 514 -2.85 0.75 -4.80
CA ARG A 514 -2.75 0.94 -3.35
C ARG A 514 -2.14 -0.27 -2.62
N MET A 515 -2.57 -1.48 -3.00
CA MET A 515 -2.07 -2.73 -2.40
C MET A 515 -0.61 -3.04 -2.76
N LEU A 516 -0.07 -2.45 -3.82
CA LEU A 516 1.35 -2.56 -4.17
C LEU A 516 2.26 -2.03 -3.05
N ALA A 517 1.82 -1.03 -2.30
CA ALA A 517 2.54 -0.50 -1.13
C ALA A 517 2.44 -1.44 0.09
N GLY A 518 1.40 -2.25 0.19
CA GLY A 518 1.18 -3.19 1.29
C GLY A 518 -0.30 -3.42 1.63
N PRO A 519 -0.58 -4.13 2.73
CA PRO A 519 -1.92 -4.56 3.10
C PRO A 519 -2.90 -3.40 3.24
N MET A 520 -4.19 -3.71 2.97
CA MET A 520 -5.27 -2.73 2.99
C MET A 520 -6.32 -3.11 4.03
N ASP A 521 -6.63 -2.20 4.96
CA ASP A 521 -7.87 -2.29 5.72
C ASP A 521 -9.02 -1.67 4.93
N TYR A 522 -9.44 -2.40 3.90
CA TYR A 522 -10.56 -2.00 3.02
C TYR A 522 -11.92 -2.18 3.70
N THR A 523 -12.01 -2.97 4.77
CA THR A 523 -13.24 -3.32 5.49
C THR A 523 -14.32 -4.01 4.63
N PRO A 524 -14.00 -5.15 3.94
CA PRO A 524 -14.94 -5.82 3.05
C PRO A 524 -16.05 -6.57 3.78
N GLY A 525 -17.02 -7.11 3.00
CA GLY A 525 -17.94 -8.13 3.49
C GLY A 525 -19.36 -7.66 3.70
N ALA A 526 -19.77 -6.55 3.08
CA ALA A 526 -21.19 -6.16 3.11
C ALA A 526 -22.11 -7.29 2.65
N MET A 527 -23.13 -7.60 3.44
CA MET A 527 -24.24 -8.48 3.11
C MET A 527 -25.47 -7.70 2.61
N SER A 528 -25.43 -6.38 2.78
CA SER A 528 -26.37 -5.43 2.17
C SER A 528 -25.71 -4.84 0.92
N ASN A 529 -26.17 -5.25 -0.26
CA ASN A 529 -25.55 -4.94 -1.54
C ASN A 529 -26.55 -4.26 -2.47
N ALA A 530 -26.11 -3.34 -3.32
CA ALA A 530 -26.98 -2.61 -4.24
C ALA A 530 -26.35 -2.42 -5.62
N MET A 531 -27.18 -2.50 -6.66
CA MET A 531 -26.79 -2.11 -8.00
C MET A 531 -26.74 -0.58 -8.12
N LYS A 532 -26.08 -0.08 -9.16
CA LYS A 532 -25.78 1.34 -9.36
C LYS A 532 -26.99 2.27 -9.17
N ASP A 533 -28.14 1.89 -9.71
CA ASP A 533 -29.37 2.67 -9.69
C ASP A 533 -30.16 2.56 -8.35
N SER A 534 -29.95 1.51 -7.60
CA SER A 534 -30.59 1.25 -6.31
C SER A 534 -29.72 1.60 -5.10
N PHE A 535 -28.44 1.91 -5.30
CA PHE A 535 -27.52 2.32 -4.23
C PHE A 535 -27.83 3.73 -3.71
N PHE A 536 -27.74 3.92 -2.40
CA PHE A 536 -27.68 5.21 -1.73
C PHE A 536 -26.87 5.15 -0.45
N GLY A 537 -26.09 6.21 -0.19
CA GLY A 537 -25.33 6.33 1.07
C GLY A 537 -26.29 6.46 2.25
N ASN A 538 -26.04 5.65 3.29
CA ASN A 538 -26.84 5.68 4.53
C ASN A 538 -25.92 5.36 5.71
N ASN A 539 -25.76 6.32 6.60
CA ASN A 539 -24.89 6.18 7.75
C ASN A 539 -25.31 5.05 8.70
N ASP A 540 -26.63 4.86 8.88
CA ASP A 540 -27.18 3.94 9.87
C ASP A 540 -27.44 2.53 9.32
N HIS A 541 -27.74 2.43 8.02
CA HIS A 541 -27.97 1.17 7.31
C HIS A 541 -27.16 1.14 6.01
N PRO A 542 -25.84 1.04 6.11
CA PRO A 542 -24.97 1.10 4.94
C PRO A 542 -25.12 -0.12 4.04
N MET A 543 -24.76 0.08 2.78
CA MET A 543 -24.71 -0.96 1.76
C MET A 543 -23.50 -0.77 0.86
N SER A 544 -23.05 -1.85 0.20
CA SER A 544 -22.01 -1.77 -0.82
C SER A 544 -22.60 -1.52 -2.20
N GLN A 545 -21.82 -0.93 -3.09
CA GLN A 545 -22.07 -0.97 -4.53
C GLN A 545 -21.60 -2.32 -5.08
N GLY A 546 -22.29 -2.85 -6.11
CA GLY A 546 -21.96 -4.12 -6.75
C GLY A 546 -22.59 -5.34 -6.05
N THR A 547 -22.25 -6.53 -6.56
CA THR A 547 -22.87 -7.76 -6.12
C THR A 547 -22.31 -8.28 -4.78
N ARG A 548 -23.07 -9.19 -4.14
CA ARG A 548 -22.60 -9.90 -2.95
C ARG A 548 -21.32 -10.70 -3.22
N VAL A 549 -21.26 -11.36 -4.38
CA VAL A 549 -20.09 -12.17 -4.72
C VAL A 549 -18.85 -11.32 -4.97
N HIS A 550 -19.03 -10.08 -5.43
CA HIS A 550 -17.94 -9.10 -5.49
C HIS A 550 -17.31 -8.88 -4.10
N GLN A 551 -18.14 -8.64 -3.07
CA GLN A 551 -17.68 -8.51 -1.68
C GLN A 551 -17.01 -9.80 -1.16
N MET A 552 -17.52 -10.97 -1.51
CA MET A 552 -16.92 -12.25 -1.12
C MET A 552 -15.57 -12.50 -1.80
N ALA A 553 -15.41 -12.08 -3.06
CA ALA A 553 -14.17 -12.23 -3.82
C ALA A 553 -13.02 -11.38 -3.25
N MET A 554 -13.32 -10.27 -2.57
CA MET A 554 -12.32 -9.41 -1.91
C MET A 554 -11.48 -10.16 -0.89
N TYR A 555 -12.06 -11.15 -0.17
CA TYR A 555 -11.34 -11.92 0.85
C TYR A 555 -10.18 -12.75 0.28
N THR A 556 -10.26 -13.11 -0.99
CA THR A 556 -9.14 -13.77 -1.69
C THR A 556 -8.26 -12.74 -2.42
N THR A 557 -8.82 -11.65 -2.95
CA THR A 557 -8.08 -10.70 -3.79
C THR A 557 -7.24 -9.73 -2.96
N PHE A 558 -7.79 -9.20 -1.86
CA PHE A 558 -7.11 -8.18 -1.06
C PHE A 558 -6.08 -8.81 -0.10
N GLU A 559 -4.99 -8.10 0.10
CA GLU A 559 -4.00 -8.44 1.12
C GLU A 559 -4.38 -7.73 2.42
N ALA A 560 -4.76 -8.50 3.42
CA ALA A 560 -5.11 -8.01 4.75
C ALA A 560 -4.90 -9.13 5.79
N PRO A 561 -3.78 -9.15 6.52
CA PRO A 561 -3.56 -10.10 7.60
C PRO A 561 -4.62 -10.05 8.72
N LEU A 562 -5.29 -8.91 8.91
CA LEU A 562 -6.50 -8.76 9.71
C LEU A 562 -7.66 -8.41 8.77
N GLN A 563 -8.46 -9.40 8.37
CA GLN A 563 -9.58 -9.14 7.47
C GLN A 563 -10.88 -8.86 8.22
N MET A 564 -11.43 -7.66 7.97
CA MET A 564 -12.70 -7.24 8.56
C MET A 564 -13.89 -8.03 7.98
N LEU A 565 -14.87 -8.32 8.84
CA LEU A 565 -16.24 -8.59 8.48
C LEU A 565 -17.04 -7.33 8.85
N ALA A 566 -17.34 -6.49 7.85
CA ALA A 566 -17.87 -5.15 8.09
C ALA A 566 -19.37 -5.12 8.46
N ASP A 567 -20.16 -6.07 7.98
CA ASP A 567 -21.61 -6.10 8.27
C ASP A 567 -21.91 -6.66 9.67
N SER A 568 -23.14 -6.49 10.12
CA SER A 568 -23.53 -6.91 11.47
C SER A 568 -23.62 -8.44 11.59
N PRO A 569 -23.41 -8.99 12.80
CA PRO A 569 -23.64 -10.40 13.08
C PRO A 569 -25.00 -10.91 12.62
N THR A 570 -26.04 -10.09 12.76
CA THR A 570 -27.40 -10.44 12.30
C THR A 570 -27.44 -10.66 10.79
N LYS A 571 -26.81 -9.77 10.00
CA LYS A 571 -26.77 -9.90 8.54
C LYS A 571 -25.98 -11.11 8.08
N TYR A 572 -24.83 -11.38 8.71
CA TYR A 572 -24.04 -12.57 8.44
C TYR A 572 -24.80 -13.87 8.75
N MET A 573 -25.52 -13.93 9.89
CA MET A 573 -26.33 -15.11 10.23
C MET A 573 -27.53 -15.30 9.32
N GLN A 574 -28.13 -14.21 8.80
CA GLN A 574 -29.17 -14.29 7.76
C GLN A 574 -28.62 -14.82 6.42
N ASN A 575 -27.31 -14.72 6.21
CA ASN A 575 -26.58 -15.16 5.03
C ASN A 575 -25.49 -16.19 5.40
N GLN A 576 -25.83 -17.16 6.26
CA GLN A 576 -24.87 -18.08 6.87
C GLN A 576 -24.02 -18.84 5.83
N GLU A 577 -24.60 -19.22 4.69
CA GLU A 577 -23.88 -19.90 3.61
C GLU A 577 -22.70 -19.06 3.07
N CYS A 578 -22.89 -17.76 2.83
CA CYS A 578 -21.84 -16.84 2.43
C CYS A 578 -20.82 -16.65 3.58
N THR A 579 -21.29 -16.56 4.82
CA THR A 579 -20.44 -16.42 6.01
C THR A 579 -19.54 -17.64 6.21
N ASP A 580 -20.10 -18.84 6.09
CA ASP A 580 -19.35 -20.10 6.17
C ASP A 580 -18.24 -20.20 5.10
N PHE A 581 -18.51 -19.70 3.90
CA PHE A 581 -17.52 -19.65 2.84
C PHE A 581 -16.40 -18.63 3.15
N ILE A 582 -16.75 -17.40 3.52
CA ILE A 582 -15.79 -16.35 3.90
C ILE A 582 -14.91 -16.83 5.07
N ALA A 583 -15.50 -17.45 6.08
CA ALA A 583 -14.77 -17.93 7.26
C ALA A 583 -13.65 -18.92 6.92
N GLN A 584 -13.75 -19.66 5.81
CA GLN A 584 -12.76 -20.64 5.38
C GLN A 584 -11.57 -20.05 4.60
N ILE A 585 -11.65 -18.80 4.13
CA ILE A 585 -10.57 -18.16 3.39
C ILE A 585 -9.51 -17.67 4.38
N PRO A 586 -8.22 -18.04 4.28
CA PRO A 586 -7.18 -17.56 5.18
C PRO A 586 -6.82 -16.10 4.87
N THR A 587 -6.18 -15.43 5.80
CA THR A 587 -5.75 -14.04 5.66
C THR A 587 -4.29 -13.90 5.22
N THR A 588 -3.52 -15.00 5.22
CA THR A 588 -2.16 -15.09 4.69
C THR A 588 -2.01 -16.33 3.82
N PHE A 589 -1.12 -16.28 2.83
CA PHE A 589 -1.00 -17.33 1.84
C PHE A 589 0.45 -17.78 1.65
N ASP A 590 0.64 -18.98 1.13
CA ASP A 590 1.97 -19.52 0.84
C ASP A 590 2.41 -19.14 -0.58
N GLU A 591 1.45 -18.95 -1.49
CA GLU A 591 1.69 -18.65 -2.89
C GLU A 591 0.56 -17.78 -3.46
N THR A 592 0.91 -16.90 -4.40
CA THR A 592 -0.03 -16.09 -5.17
C THR A 592 0.33 -16.19 -6.64
N ILE A 593 -0.66 -16.46 -7.49
CA ILE A 593 -0.56 -16.51 -8.95
C ILE A 593 -1.59 -15.55 -9.53
N THR A 594 -1.18 -14.71 -10.46
CA THR A 594 -2.08 -13.87 -11.24
C THR A 594 -2.44 -14.59 -12.54
N LEU A 595 -3.71 -14.91 -12.70
CA LEU A 595 -4.19 -15.64 -13.86
C LEU A 595 -4.47 -14.68 -15.02
N ASP A 596 -5.19 -13.60 -14.72
CA ASP A 596 -5.52 -12.53 -15.66
C ASP A 596 -5.86 -11.25 -14.90
N GLY A 597 -6.02 -10.11 -15.60
CA GLY A 597 -6.46 -8.87 -15.00
C GLY A 597 -6.02 -7.64 -15.78
N GLN A 598 -6.80 -6.58 -15.64
CA GLN A 598 -6.54 -5.27 -16.23
C GLN A 598 -6.82 -4.17 -15.22
N LEU A 599 -5.87 -3.28 -15.05
CA LEU A 599 -5.92 -2.17 -14.09
C LEU A 599 -7.19 -1.32 -14.31
N GLY A 600 -7.98 -1.20 -13.25
CA GLY A 600 -9.24 -0.45 -13.27
C GLY A 600 -10.40 -1.17 -13.94
N GLU A 601 -10.25 -2.39 -14.42
CA GLU A 601 -11.29 -3.12 -15.13
C GLU A 601 -11.72 -4.41 -14.45
N TYR A 602 -10.77 -5.31 -14.18
CA TYR A 602 -11.05 -6.58 -13.50
C TYR A 602 -9.80 -7.20 -12.90
N THR A 603 -10.01 -8.15 -11.99
CA THR A 603 -8.96 -8.99 -11.39
C THR A 603 -9.31 -10.46 -11.56
N LEU A 604 -8.30 -11.32 -11.73
CA LEU A 604 -8.43 -12.77 -11.64
C LEU A 604 -7.15 -13.37 -11.03
N ILE A 605 -7.25 -13.88 -9.82
CA ILE A 605 -6.12 -14.30 -9.00
C ILE A 605 -6.38 -15.67 -8.35
N ALA A 606 -5.31 -16.45 -8.16
CA ALA A 606 -5.31 -17.68 -7.38
C ALA A 606 -4.28 -17.59 -6.26
N ARG A 607 -4.66 -18.01 -5.05
CA ARG A 607 -3.81 -18.08 -3.86
C ARG A 607 -3.86 -19.44 -3.22
N ARG A 608 -2.74 -19.90 -2.65
CA ARG A 608 -2.65 -21.21 -2.01
C ARG A 608 -2.28 -21.09 -0.54
N LYS A 609 -2.95 -21.90 0.30
CA LYS A 609 -2.56 -22.14 1.67
C LYS A 609 -2.54 -23.65 1.94
N GLY A 610 -1.38 -24.20 2.29
CA GLY A 610 -1.20 -25.65 2.36
C GLY A 610 -1.50 -26.30 1.02
N THR A 611 -2.51 -27.18 0.98
CA THR A 611 -2.97 -27.89 -0.23
C THR A 611 -4.23 -27.29 -0.85
N THR A 612 -4.80 -26.24 -0.26
CA THR A 612 -6.04 -25.60 -0.71
C THR A 612 -5.75 -24.36 -1.54
N TRP A 613 -6.45 -24.23 -2.66
CA TRP A 613 -6.42 -23.05 -3.51
C TRP A 613 -7.67 -22.20 -3.32
N TYR A 614 -7.51 -20.92 -3.40
CA TYR A 614 -8.53 -19.88 -3.32
C TYR A 614 -8.42 -19.04 -4.59
N VAL A 615 -9.49 -18.96 -5.36
CA VAL A 615 -9.52 -18.25 -6.64
C VAL A 615 -10.59 -17.18 -6.58
N ALA A 616 -10.31 -16.00 -7.09
CA ALA A 616 -11.28 -14.92 -7.12
C ALA A 616 -11.14 -14.06 -8.37
N ALA A 617 -12.28 -13.58 -8.85
CA ALA A 617 -12.41 -12.58 -9.90
C ALA A 617 -13.39 -11.49 -9.46
N MET A 618 -13.09 -10.23 -9.81
CA MET A 618 -13.96 -9.07 -9.63
C MET A 618 -13.94 -8.23 -10.89
N THR A 619 -15.04 -7.53 -11.18
CA THR A 619 -15.15 -6.61 -12.32
C THR A 619 -15.72 -5.25 -11.88
N ASP A 620 -15.42 -4.20 -12.66
CA ASP A 620 -16.11 -2.92 -12.57
C ASP A 620 -17.59 -3.04 -13.00
N TRP A 621 -18.27 -1.92 -13.31
CA TRP A 621 -19.65 -1.99 -13.80
C TRP A 621 -19.80 -2.63 -15.19
N THR A 622 -18.72 -3.05 -15.86
CA THR A 622 -18.76 -3.76 -17.12
C THR A 622 -18.86 -5.28 -16.88
N PRO A 623 -19.94 -5.94 -17.33
CA PRO A 623 -20.01 -7.41 -17.23
C PRO A 623 -18.91 -8.06 -18.06
N ARG A 624 -18.39 -9.20 -17.60
CA ARG A 624 -17.29 -9.92 -18.28
C ARG A 624 -17.47 -11.42 -18.26
N ASP A 625 -17.12 -12.04 -19.38
CA ASP A 625 -16.95 -13.49 -19.49
C ASP A 625 -15.46 -13.78 -19.48
N LEU A 626 -15.00 -14.59 -18.53
CA LEU A 626 -13.60 -14.94 -18.35
C LEU A 626 -13.41 -16.46 -18.36
N ASN A 627 -12.17 -16.92 -18.54
CA ASN A 627 -11.79 -18.32 -18.43
C ASN A 627 -10.75 -18.50 -17.32
N VAL A 628 -11.07 -19.31 -16.32
CA VAL A 628 -10.13 -19.70 -15.27
C VAL A 628 -9.40 -20.97 -15.71
N ASP A 629 -8.14 -20.83 -16.11
CA ASP A 629 -7.27 -21.96 -16.42
C ASP A 629 -6.77 -22.58 -15.10
N LEU A 630 -7.11 -23.84 -14.86
CA LEU A 630 -6.75 -24.55 -13.64
C LEU A 630 -5.41 -25.29 -13.71
N SER A 631 -4.56 -25.00 -14.71
CA SER A 631 -3.24 -25.63 -14.89
C SER A 631 -2.28 -25.47 -13.71
N PHE A 632 -2.55 -24.53 -12.80
CA PHE A 632 -1.80 -24.36 -11.56
C PHE A 632 -2.08 -25.45 -10.51
N LEU A 633 -3.15 -26.22 -10.66
CA LEU A 633 -3.42 -27.38 -9.81
C LEU A 633 -2.43 -28.50 -10.14
N GLY A 634 -1.99 -29.23 -9.13
CA GLY A 634 -1.22 -30.45 -9.33
C GLY A 634 -2.02 -31.58 -9.98
N PRO A 635 -1.38 -32.71 -10.29
CA PRO A 635 -2.08 -33.91 -10.79
C PRO A 635 -3.13 -34.40 -9.79
N GLY A 636 -4.30 -34.83 -10.26
CA GLY A 636 -5.36 -35.39 -9.43
C GLY A 636 -6.72 -34.75 -9.66
N GLN A 637 -7.67 -35.19 -8.85
CA GLN A 637 -9.04 -34.66 -8.84
C GLN A 637 -9.22 -33.76 -7.62
N TYR A 638 -9.93 -32.67 -7.83
CA TYR A 638 -10.22 -31.67 -6.82
C TYR A 638 -11.72 -31.40 -6.74
N GLN A 639 -12.18 -30.96 -5.60
CA GLN A 639 -13.52 -30.41 -5.39
C GLN A 639 -13.45 -28.89 -5.33
N ALA A 640 -14.15 -28.23 -6.24
CA ALA A 640 -14.35 -26.79 -6.23
C ALA A 640 -15.70 -26.46 -5.57
N ASP A 641 -15.66 -25.58 -4.57
CA ASP A 641 -16.79 -24.96 -3.89
C ASP A 641 -16.83 -23.50 -4.34
N ILE A 642 -17.85 -23.12 -5.14
CA ILE A 642 -17.86 -21.91 -5.96
C ILE A 642 -19.04 -21.04 -5.58
N PHE A 643 -18.80 -19.74 -5.38
CA PHE A 643 -19.81 -18.69 -5.41
C PHE A 643 -19.65 -17.85 -6.67
N ALA A 644 -20.73 -17.69 -7.41
CA ALA A 644 -20.79 -16.93 -8.65
C ALA A 644 -22.00 -15.99 -8.63
N ASP A 645 -21.93 -14.89 -9.36
CA ASP A 645 -23.10 -14.03 -9.58
C ASP A 645 -24.28 -14.85 -10.14
N GLY A 646 -25.47 -14.59 -9.62
CA GLY A 646 -26.70 -15.22 -10.09
C GLY A 646 -27.16 -14.66 -11.44
N VAL A 647 -28.09 -15.34 -12.06
CA VAL A 647 -28.65 -14.97 -13.38
C VAL A 647 -29.30 -13.57 -13.36
N ASN A 648 -29.81 -13.14 -12.20
CA ASN A 648 -30.45 -11.84 -12.02
C ASN A 648 -29.57 -10.83 -11.26
N ALA A 649 -28.29 -11.13 -11.03
CA ALA A 649 -27.38 -10.27 -10.25
C ALA A 649 -27.27 -8.86 -10.79
N ALA A 650 -27.46 -8.65 -12.10
CA ALA A 650 -27.52 -7.32 -12.73
C ALA A 650 -28.73 -6.45 -12.29
N LYS A 651 -29.71 -7.03 -11.60
CA LYS A 651 -30.91 -6.35 -11.07
C LYS A 651 -31.00 -6.47 -9.56
N GLU A 652 -30.63 -7.63 -9.03
CA GLU A 652 -30.66 -7.96 -7.61
C GLU A 652 -29.23 -8.31 -7.16
N ALA A 653 -28.56 -7.34 -6.58
CA ALA A 653 -27.14 -7.45 -6.19
C ALA A 653 -26.84 -8.60 -5.22
N THR A 654 -27.87 -9.12 -4.56
CA THR A 654 -27.79 -10.22 -3.61
C THR A 654 -27.99 -11.60 -4.26
N ASP A 655 -28.32 -11.65 -5.57
CA ASP A 655 -28.52 -12.91 -6.30
C ASP A 655 -27.19 -13.58 -6.61
N TYR A 656 -27.04 -14.82 -6.14
CA TYR A 656 -25.83 -15.63 -6.35
C TYR A 656 -26.19 -17.11 -6.60
N GLN A 657 -25.21 -17.83 -7.13
CA GLN A 657 -25.22 -19.28 -7.26
C GLN A 657 -24.13 -19.90 -6.40
N HIS A 658 -24.46 -20.98 -5.67
CA HIS A 658 -23.51 -21.81 -4.96
C HIS A 658 -23.37 -23.15 -5.67
N ILE A 659 -22.19 -23.44 -6.23
CA ILE A 659 -21.93 -24.55 -7.13
C ILE A 659 -20.82 -25.43 -6.52
N ARG A 660 -21.03 -26.75 -6.51
CA ARG A 660 -19.99 -27.72 -6.16
C ARG A 660 -19.75 -28.65 -7.32
N GLN A 661 -18.50 -28.74 -7.77
CA GLN A 661 -18.13 -29.59 -8.89
C GLN A 661 -16.72 -30.15 -8.75
N SER A 662 -16.52 -31.32 -9.36
CA SER A 662 -15.19 -31.92 -9.49
C SER A 662 -14.41 -31.21 -10.62
N VAL A 663 -13.14 -30.94 -10.38
CA VAL A 663 -12.25 -30.28 -11.35
C VAL A 663 -10.85 -30.93 -11.33
N SER A 664 -10.07 -30.70 -12.37
CA SER A 664 -8.69 -31.15 -12.52
C SER A 664 -7.80 -30.04 -13.11
N SER A 665 -6.50 -30.26 -13.14
CA SER A 665 -5.54 -29.32 -13.76
C SER A 665 -5.69 -29.15 -15.27
N THR A 666 -6.50 -29.96 -15.92
CA THR A 666 -6.78 -29.85 -17.38
C THR A 666 -8.02 -29.04 -17.69
N ASP A 667 -8.77 -28.64 -16.66
CA ASP A 667 -10.04 -27.96 -16.85
C ASP A 667 -9.83 -26.44 -17.01
N ARG A 668 -10.75 -25.84 -17.77
CA ARG A 668 -10.93 -24.41 -17.92
C ARG A 668 -12.37 -24.08 -17.57
N LEU A 669 -12.56 -23.27 -16.54
CA LEU A 669 -13.89 -22.86 -16.10
C LEU A 669 -14.28 -21.57 -16.82
N ALA A 670 -15.32 -21.61 -17.65
CA ALA A 670 -15.95 -20.41 -18.14
C ALA A 670 -16.75 -19.78 -16.99
N ILE A 671 -16.48 -18.51 -16.67
CA ILE A 671 -17.14 -17.76 -15.61
C ILE A 671 -17.76 -16.50 -16.16
N HIS A 672 -18.92 -16.12 -15.63
CA HIS A 672 -19.58 -14.85 -15.92
C HIS A 672 -19.55 -13.95 -14.69
N LEU A 673 -19.11 -12.72 -14.86
CA LEU A 673 -19.18 -11.66 -13.87
C LEU A 673 -20.27 -10.68 -14.31
N SER A 674 -21.25 -10.45 -13.47
CA SER A 674 -22.30 -9.45 -13.69
C SER A 674 -21.71 -8.04 -13.61
N SER A 675 -22.50 -7.02 -13.90
CA SER A 675 -22.13 -5.61 -13.70
C SER A 675 -21.79 -5.37 -12.21
N GLY A 676 -20.59 -4.87 -11.90
CA GLY A 676 -20.09 -4.75 -10.52
C GLY A 676 -19.99 -6.08 -9.79
N GLY A 677 -19.73 -7.15 -10.54
CA GLY A 677 -19.87 -8.52 -10.11
C GLY A 677 -18.59 -9.21 -9.67
N GLY A 678 -18.77 -10.47 -9.21
CA GLY A 678 -17.68 -11.28 -8.72
C GLY A 678 -17.89 -12.79 -8.92
N TRP A 679 -16.80 -13.50 -8.72
CA TRP A 679 -16.75 -14.96 -8.70
C TRP A 679 -15.64 -15.40 -7.74
N THR A 680 -15.89 -16.42 -6.92
CA THR A 680 -14.86 -16.94 -6.00
C THR A 680 -15.01 -18.43 -5.77
N ALA A 681 -13.89 -19.13 -5.57
CA ALA A 681 -13.86 -20.57 -5.37
C ALA A 681 -12.82 -20.99 -4.33
N ILE A 682 -13.16 -22.04 -3.55
CA ILE A 682 -12.23 -22.78 -2.71
C ILE A 682 -12.06 -24.17 -3.36
N ILE A 683 -10.82 -24.52 -3.73
CA ILE A 683 -10.50 -25.76 -4.47
C ILE A 683 -9.61 -26.65 -3.60
N ARG A 684 -10.11 -27.86 -3.28
CA ARG A 684 -9.43 -28.83 -2.41
C ARG A 684 -9.17 -30.13 -3.15
N ALA A 685 -7.99 -30.74 -2.93
CA ALA A 685 -7.72 -32.08 -3.43
C ALA A 685 -8.73 -33.08 -2.84
N ASN A 686 -9.26 -33.98 -3.68
CA ASN A 686 -10.02 -35.10 -3.19
C ASN A 686 -9.11 -35.99 -2.33
N ARG A 687 -9.58 -36.37 -1.14
CA ARG A 687 -8.85 -37.27 -0.22
C ARG A 687 -8.79 -38.66 -0.74
#